data_9c3cb3de322a08e99f1628693413ff2a
#
_entry.id   9c3cb3de322a08e99f1628693413ff2a
#
_cell.length_a   1.000
_cell.length_b   1.000
_cell.length_c   1.000
_cell.angle_alpha   90.00
_cell.angle_beta   90.00
_cell.angle_gamma   90.00
#
_symmetry.space_group_name_H-M   'P 1'
#
loop_
_entity.id
_entity.type
_entity.pdbx_description
1 polymer ?
#
loop_
_entity_poly.entity_id
_entity_poly.type
_entity_poly.pdbx_seq_one_letter_code
_entity_poly.pdbx_strand_id
1 'polypeptide(L)'
;MKKYLTLLLLVFTFIVPVFSQTYTTVDLTNDVYSLLSMCEEKNYCERLSSVKPYTESYILKILNQSKDSILEKMQNDNSYIYKTELESIEYYISTFEPKNGLNFSTLSYRYAPEDSQNSFEFSNRDEIFVSSGFYDDSKLNSTGYEIFHNFDFVGDFTKYLSYRITGFIGATRMPLQQVGDDYLIGYWWYDDWDYTTNGENNQKRTINTYRNNSVLPYSYKKKWDGSIYYLTNVSYSGLKGWAFEHSLGFGMYAELRTSLLNDKLNIGIGRINRDWASMDLNSSLVLNSNAAPFLGIDAKVDLFDWISFSTLTGVMEFPNAKHINANAWFYRDFDSTYVDEETGEIKYKNHFSTVDSYFFQNLYSVGMLDLNFKYLQANFGSAVIWPKRFELGYMFPLVNHVVYQNSVGDFDNLALFGSIKGILPGIGNAWLSIYLDELSSFKSLLKFDVFKKTRDMFAYQAGTRINVPFLPFTSVSFRYTKIEPYCYTHQSTPRQPWYDYYISESYTNNGKSLGYYLEPNSDEIFVRVESKPLPTATFGLQYQLIRHGADYGSGAVPGSSIWSELPVPSELRNSFYKYFLHDGTYEWTHTIALDASYIIKQSKIPLQIFGGIGYVYDFFTQSEKGANQKSPYHKINTVEYPTKHGCVMYFGLKLFAF
;
A
#
# COMPACT_ATOMS: atom_id res chain seq x y z
N MET A 1 44.76 -5.47 -12.18
CA MET A 1 43.93 -4.47 -11.52
C MET A 1 43.90 -3.10 -12.20
N LYS A 2 45.02 -2.40 -12.40
CA LYS A 2 45.01 -1.06 -13.06
C LYS A 2 44.36 -1.05 -14.46
N LYS A 3 44.60 -2.05 -15.32
CA LYS A 3 44.00 -2.13 -16.67
C LYS A 3 42.47 -2.30 -16.68
N TYR A 4 41.90 -2.98 -15.70
CA TYR A 4 40.44 -3.14 -15.60
C TYR A 4 39.79 -1.91 -15.00
N LEU A 5 40.47 -1.17 -14.14
CA LEU A 5 39.99 0.11 -13.61
C LEU A 5 39.97 1.18 -14.72
N THR A 6 40.97 1.15 -15.63
CA THR A 6 41.03 2.04 -16.79
C THR A 6 39.98 1.69 -17.83
N LEU A 7 39.65 0.41 -18.01
CA LEU A 7 38.55 -0.03 -18.88
C LEU A 7 37.17 0.36 -18.31
N LEU A 8 36.99 0.26 -17.00
CA LEU A 8 35.81 0.71 -16.30
C LEU A 8 35.64 2.24 -16.40
N LEU A 9 36.72 2.99 -16.30
CA LEU A 9 36.74 4.45 -16.48
C LEU A 9 36.51 4.86 -17.96
N LEU A 10 36.98 4.08 -18.94
CA LEU A 10 36.77 4.36 -20.36
C LEU A 10 35.33 4.10 -20.83
N VAL A 11 34.58 3.23 -20.16
CA VAL A 11 33.16 3.02 -20.43
C VAL A 11 32.32 4.24 -19.97
N PHE A 12 32.87 5.06 -19.05
CA PHE A 12 32.17 6.27 -18.55
C PHE A 12 32.41 7.54 -19.41
N THR A 13 33.16 7.48 -20.53
CA THR A 13 33.48 8.68 -21.30
C THR A 13 32.78 8.88 -22.63
N PHE A 14 31.70 8.13 -22.92
CA PHE A 14 30.84 8.49 -24.04
C PHE A 14 29.85 9.58 -23.65
N ILE A 15 30.27 10.82 -23.85
CA ILE A 15 29.50 12.04 -23.59
C ILE A 15 28.54 12.26 -24.76
N VAL A 16 27.27 12.08 -24.54
CA VAL A 16 26.20 12.74 -25.29
C VAL A 16 25.69 13.86 -24.38
N PRO A 17 25.52 15.10 -24.86
CA PRO A 17 24.91 16.14 -24.04
C PRO A 17 23.42 15.80 -23.87
N VAL A 18 23.10 15.26 -22.71
CA VAL A 18 21.71 15.01 -22.29
C VAL A 18 21.40 16.05 -21.21
N PHE A 19 20.29 16.73 -21.37
CA PHE A 19 19.74 17.61 -20.36
C PHE A 19 19.65 16.88 -19.01
N SER A 20 19.88 17.59 -17.91
CA SER A 20 19.71 17.04 -16.55
C SER A 20 18.30 16.46 -16.43
N GLN A 21 18.17 15.14 -16.30
CA GLN A 21 16.92 14.44 -16.09
C GLN A 21 16.91 13.91 -14.67
N THR A 22 15.91 14.32 -13.89
CA THR A 22 15.77 13.82 -12.52
C THR A 22 15.21 12.39 -12.53
N TYR A 23 15.96 11.46 -11.97
CA TYR A 23 15.56 10.05 -11.87
C TYR A 23 14.84 9.71 -10.57
N THR A 24 14.61 10.69 -9.71
CA THR A 24 13.83 10.48 -8.48
C THR A 24 12.38 10.14 -8.80
N THR A 25 11.77 9.39 -7.91
CA THR A 25 10.41 8.90 -8.12
C THR A 25 9.38 9.94 -7.68
N VAL A 26 8.23 9.94 -8.36
CA VAL A 26 7.08 10.77 -8.01
C VAL A 26 6.18 10.01 -7.04
N ASP A 27 5.76 10.67 -5.96
CA ASP A 27 4.88 10.10 -4.94
C ASP A 27 3.61 9.50 -5.54
N LEU A 28 3.21 8.32 -5.08
CA LEU A 28 2.05 7.57 -5.58
C LEU A 28 0.70 8.30 -5.36
N THR A 29 0.68 9.30 -4.49
CA THR A 29 -0.50 10.15 -4.27
C THR A 29 -0.66 11.27 -5.27
N ASN A 30 0.29 11.43 -6.21
CA ASN A 30 0.21 12.45 -7.24
C ASN A 30 -0.85 12.10 -8.29
N ASP A 31 -1.69 13.07 -8.63
CA ASP A 31 -2.79 12.92 -9.61
C ASP A 31 -2.32 12.53 -11.02
N VAL A 32 -1.03 12.69 -11.32
CA VAL A 32 -0.45 12.32 -12.62
C VAL A 32 -0.65 10.83 -12.92
N TYR A 33 -0.61 9.95 -11.92
CA TYR A 33 -0.78 8.51 -12.14
C TYR A 33 -2.15 8.16 -12.73
N SER A 34 -3.20 8.83 -12.27
CA SER A 34 -4.54 8.69 -12.84
C SER A 34 -4.58 9.15 -14.31
N LEU A 35 -3.97 10.31 -14.60
CA LEU A 35 -3.87 10.82 -15.95
C LEU A 35 -3.13 9.87 -16.89
N LEU A 36 -1.97 9.34 -16.45
CA LEU A 36 -1.19 8.39 -17.24
C LEU A 36 -1.99 7.11 -17.56
N SER A 37 -2.75 6.59 -16.58
CA SER A 37 -3.63 5.44 -16.81
C SER A 37 -4.69 5.74 -17.88
N MET A 38 -5.29 6.92 -17.86
CA MET A 38 -6.24 7.35 -18.89
C MET A 38 -5.56 7.54 -20.26
N CYS A 39 -4.31 8.00 -20.30
CA CYS A 39 -3.52 8.07 -21.53
C CYS A 39 -3.27 6.68 -22.14
N GLU A 40 -2.94 5.69 -21.30
CA GLU A 40 -2.78 4.30 -21.72
C GLU A 40 -4.07 3.74 -22.33
N GLU A 41 -5.22 3.96 -21.69
CA GLU A 41 -6.54 3.51 -22.15
C GLU A 41 -6.92 4.11 -23.50
N LYS A 42 -6.66 5.41 -23.68
CA LYS A 42 -6.92 6.14 -24.94
C LYS A 42 -5.89 5.82 -26.02
N ASN A 43 -4.89 4.98 -25.70
CA ASN A 43 -3.78 4.63 -26.59
C ASN A 43 -3.01 5.87 -27.09
N TYR A 44 -2.71 6.78 -26.15
CA TYR A 44 -1.89 7.96 -26.40
C TYR A 44 -0.40 7.71 -26.11
N CYS A 45 -0.08 6.69 -25.35
CA CYS A 45 1.28 6.33 -24.97
C CYS A 45 1.52 4.82 -25.04
N GLU A 46 2.77 4.42 -24.84
CA GLU A 46 3.14 3.02 -24.64
C GLU A 46 2.53 2.41 -23.37
N ARG A 47 2.71 1.10 -23.18
CA ARG A 47 2.22 0.39 -21.99
C ARG A 47 2.96 0.87 -20.75
N LEU A 48 2.19 1.18 -19.70
CA LEU A 48 2.76 1.60 -18.42
C LEU A 48 3.36 0.41 -17.68
N SER A 49 4.50 0.65 -17.01
CA SER A 49 5.11 -0.36 -16.15
C SER A 49 4.18 -0.76 -14.99
N SER A 50 4.17 -2.04 -14.63
CA SER A 50 3.48 -2.53 -13.43
C SER A 50 4.26 -2.24 -12.13
N VAL A 51 5.44 -1.62 -12.24
CA VAL A 51 6.32 -1.23 -11.14
C VAL A 51 6.24 0.27 -10.92
N LYS A 52 5.71 0.68 -9.79
CA LYS A 52 5.59 2.07 -9.38
C LYS A 52 6.26 2.28 -8.01
N PRO A 53 6.72 3.48 -7.68
CA PRO A 53 6.54 4.77 -8.34
C PRO A 53 7.40 4.94 -9.60
N TYR A 54 6.91 5.75 -10.53
CA TYR A 54 7.65 6.13 -11.73
C TYR A 54 8.61 7.27 -11.46
N THR A 55 9.72 7.31 -12.19
CA THR A 55 10.64 8.44 -12.16
C THR A 55 10.04 9.65 -12.90
N GLU A 56 10.47 10.85 -12.53
CA GLU A 56 10.06 12.09 -13.21
C GLU A 56 10.38 12.04 -14.71
N SER A 57 11.57 11.52 -15.07
CA SER A 57 11.97 11.33 -16.46
C SER A 57 11.05 10.38 -17.24
N TYR A 58 10.63 9.28 -16.60
CA TYR A 58 9.67 8.35 -17.23
C TYR A 58 8.31 9.00 -17.41
N ILE A 59 7.81 9.73 -16.42
CA ILE A 59 6.52 10.45 -16.50
C ILE A 59 6.56 11.46 -17.64
N LEU A 60 7.61 12.29 -17.72
CA LEU A 60 7.78 13.26 -18.81
C LEU A 60 7.82 12.58 -20.18
N LYS A 61 8.52 11.45 -20.32
CA LYS A 61 8.53 10.65 -21.56
C LYS A 61 7.10 10.27 -21.97
N ILE A 62 6.32 9.70 -21.06
CA ILE A 62 4.93 9.26 -21.34
C ILE A 62 4.01 10.44 -21.64
N LEU A 63 4.15 11.55 -20.93
CA LEU A 63 3.35 12.75 -21.21
C LEU A 63 3.65 13.33 -22.60
N ASN A 64 4.93 13.39 -23.00
CA ASN A 64 5.33 13.86 -24.33
C ASN A 64 4.81 12.93 -25.43
N GLN A 65 4.91 11.61 -25.28
CA GLN A 65 4.30 10.65 -26.22
C GLN A 65 2.79 10.88 -26.33
N SER A 66 2.11 11.13 -25.21
CA SER A 66 0.68 11.40 -25.18
C SER A 66 0.34 12.70 -25.89
N LYS A 67 1.14 13.76 -25.69
CA LYS A 67 1.00 15.03 -26.39
C LYS A 67 1.08 14.86 -27.91
N ASP A 68 2.13 14.17 -28.37
CA ASP A 68 2.34 13.94 -29.81
C ASP A 68 1.18 13.16 -30.44
N SER A 69 0.72 12.11 -29.74
CA SER A 69 -0.43 11.30 -30.19
C SER A 69 -1.73 12.12 -30.26
N ILE A 70 -1.99 13.00 -29.30
CA ILE A 70 -3.16 13.89 -29.32
C ILE A 70 -3.06 14.88 -30.47
N LEU A 71 -1.89 15.50 -30.69
CA LEU A 71 -1.67 16.42 -31.82
C LEU A 71 -1.90 15.75 -33.15
N GLU A 72 -1.46 14.52 -33.35
CA GLU A 72 -1.73 13.74 -34.57
C GLU A 72 -3.24 13.51 -34.76
N LYS A 73 -3.97 13.14 -33.70
CA LYS A 73 -5.43 12.95 -33.80
C LYS A 73 -6.17 14.26 -34.09
N MET A 74 -5.70 15.38 -33.52
CA MET A 74 -6.28 16.71 -33.78
C MET A 74 -6.15 17.17 -35.24
N GLN A 75 -5.20 16.65 -36.04
CA GLN A 75 -5.13 16.95 -37.49
C GLN A 75 -6.38 16.45 -38.22
N ASN A 76 -7.01 15.38 -37.73
CA ASN A 76 -8.20 14.79 -38.35
C ASN A 76 -9.50 15.20 -37.62
N ASP A 77 -9.46 15.51 -36.36
CA ASP A 77 -10.61 15.88 -35.51
C ASP A 77 -10.21 16.93 -34.48
N ASN A 78 -10.51 18.18 -34.73
CA ASN A 78 -10.23 19.29 -33.82
C ASN A 78 -11.36 19.51 -32.80
N SER A 79 -11.81 18.43 -32.16
CA SER A 79 -12.88 18.44 -31.17
C SER A 79 -12.46 19.13 -29.88
N TYR A 80 -13.45 19.57 -29.10
CA TYR A 80 -13.25 20.10 -27.76
C TYR A 80 -12.54 19.09 -26.84
N ILE A 81 -12.81 17.80 -27.02
CA ILE A 81 -12.22 16.73 -26.19
C ILE A 81 -10.71 16.74 -26.31
N TYR A 82 -10.17 16.66 -27.54
CA TYR A 82 -8.72 16.64 -27.76
C TYR A 82 -8.04 17.93 -27.32
N LYS A 83 -8.70 19.10 -27.46
CA LYS A 83 -8.16 20.37 -26.94
C LYS A 83 -8.00 20.35 -25.43
N THR A 84 -9.03 19.92 -24.70
CA THR A 84 -9.00 19.83 -23.23
C THR A 84 -7.98 18.79 -22.75
N GLU A 85 -7.86 17.68 -23.46
CA GLU A 85 -6.88 16.64 -23.15
C GLU A 85 -5.45 17.14 -23.38
N LEU A 86 -5.22 17.85 -24.48
CA LEU A 86 -3.92 18.47 -24.76
C LEU A 86 -3.54 19.49 -23.69
N GLU A 87 -4.47 20.38 -23.33
CA GLU A 87 -4.25 21.37 -22.25
C GLU A 87 -3.92 20.67 -20.93
N SER A 88 -4.55 19.53 -20.63
CA SER A 88 -4.27 18.76 -19.43
C SER A 88 -2.86 18.16 -19.46
N ILE A 89 -2.45 17.57 -20.58
CA ILE A 89 -1.10 17.02 -20.73
C ILE A 89 -0.05 18.14 -20.63
N GLU A 90 -0.25 19.26 -21.32
CA GLU A 90 0.68 20.39 -21.28
C GLU A 90 0.79 21.00 -19.87
N TYR A 91 -0.32 21.03 -19.13
CA TYR A 91 -0.31 21.45 -17.74
C TYR A 91 0.62 20.57 -16.89
N TYR A 92 0.49 19.23 -16.97
CA TYR A 92 1.34 18.31 -16.21
C TYR A 92 2.80 18.34 -16.71
N ILE A 93 3.06 18.44 -18.00
CA ILE A 93 4.43 18.65 -18.52
C ILE A 93 5.05 19.88 -17.84
N SER A 94 4.32 20.99 -17.79
CA SER A 94 4.83 22.23 -17.20
C SER A 94 5.11 22.14 -15.69
N THR A 95 4.50 21.17 -15.00
CA THR A 95 4.77 20.93 -13.55
C THR A 95 6.05 20.13 -13.33
N PHE A 96 6.42 19.27 -14.27
CA PHE A 96 7.63 18.44 -14.20
C PHE A 96 8.81 19.04 -14.97
N GLU A 97 8.60 20.07 -15.79
CA GLU A 97 9.69 20.79 -16.45
C GLU A 97 10.37 21.75 -15.49
N PRO A 98 11.63 21.52 -15.19
CA PRO A 98 12.33 22.33 -14.21
C PRO A 98 12.66 23.74 -14.75
N LYS A 99 12.27 24.76 -14.02
CA LYS A 99 12.63 26.16 -14.30
C LYS A 99 13.69 26.64 -13.33
N ASN A 100 14.79 27.20 -13.84
CA ASN A 100 15.83 27.80 -13.00
C ASN A 100 15.31 29.06 -12.30
N GLY A 101 15.79 29.30 -11.08
CA GLY A 101 15.47 30.44 -10.27
C GLY A 101 14.32 30.23 -9.28
N LEU A 102 13.84 31.34 -8.73
CA LEU A 102 12.75 31.34 -7.77
C LEU A 102 11.41 31.24 -8.49
N ASN A 103 10.67 30.20 -8.20
CA ASN A 103 9.33 30.01 -8.69
C ASN A 103 8.32 30.24 -7.56
N PHE A 104 7.62 31.37 -7.62
CA PHE A 104 6.62 31.72 -6.61
C PHE A 104 5.36 30.85 -6.72
N SER A 105 5.11 30.24 -7.87
CA SER A 105 3.92 29.41 -8.06
C SER A 105 4.04 28.06 -7.36
N THR A 106 5.24 27.56 -7.13
CA THR A 106 5.52 26.30 -6.42
C THR A 106 6.23 26.53 -5.09
N LEU A 107 6.50 27.78 -4.74
CA LEU A 107 7.40 28.16 -3.66
C LEU A 107 8.67 27.31 -3.68
N SER A 108 9.26 27.21 -4.86
CA SER A 108 10.48 26.44 -5.07
C SER A 108 11.62 27.34 -5.57
N TYR A 109 12.82 26.94 -5.24
CA TYR A 109 14.03 27.52 -5.80
C TYR A 109 14.83 26.40 -6.46
N ARG A 110 15.12 26.59 -7.74
CA ARG A 110 15.94 25.65 -8.52
C ARG A 110 17.23 26.32 -8.99
N TYR A 111 18.29 25.57 -8.86
CA TYR A 111 19.61 25.88 -9.40
C TYR A 111 20.09 24.73 -10.29
N ALA A 112 20.16 24.96 -11.58
CA ALA A 112 20.66 24.02 -12.57
C ALA A 112 21.45 24.80 -13.63
N PRO A 113 22.77 25.02 -13.44
CA PRO A 113 23.59 25.74 -14.39
C PRO A 113 23.68 25.00 -15.73
N GLU A 114 23.64 25.72 -16.85
CA GLU A 114 23.67 25.16 -18.21
C GLU A 114 24.88 24.27 -18.47
N ASP A 115 26.03 24.58 -17.89
CA ASP A 115 27.28 23.85 -18.04
C ASP A 115 27.54 22.79 -16.95
N SER A 116 26.61 22.58 -16.03
CA SER A 116 26.76 21.68 -14.89
C SER A 116 25.83 20.47 -15.01
N GLN A 117 26.34 19.32 -14.59
CA GLN A 117 25.53 18.09 -14.42
C GLN A 117 24.80 18.04 -13.08
N ASN A 118 25.03 19.04 -12.24
CA ASN A 118 24.44 19.11 -10.90
C ASN A 118 23.21 19.99 -10.93
N SER A 119 22.13 19.55 -10.28
CA SER A 119 20.96 20.36 -10.06
C SER A 119 20.52 20.27 -8.61
N PHE A 120 19.81 21.31 -8.17
CA PHE A 120 19.24 21.38 -6.85
C PHE A 120 17.92 22.12 -6.93
N GLU A 121 16.91 21.56 -6.33
CA GLU A 121 15.61 22.21 -6.13
C GLU A 121 15.16 22.05 -4.69
N PHE A 122 14.71 23.15 -4.10
CA PHE A 122 14.07 23.16 -2.80
C PHE A 122 12.65 23.66 -2.96
N SER A 123 11.69 22.96 -2.39
CA SER A 123 10.28 23.37 -2.41
C SER A 123 9.59 23.12 -1.07
N ASN A 124 8.56 23.93 -0.80
CA ASN A 124 7.68 23.78 0.36
C ASN A 124 6.25 23.50 -0.08
N ARG A 125 5.57 22.66 0.70
CA ARG A 125 4.14 22.37 0.52
C ARG A 125 3.47 22.25 1.87
N ASP A 126 2.31 22.87 2.00
CA ASP A 126 1.46 22.76 3.18
C ASP A 126 0.17 22.03 2.82
N GLU A 127 -0.25 21.15 3.69
CA GLU A 127 -1.50 20.41 3.55
C GLU A 127 -2.32 20.49 4.83
N ILE A 128 -3.57 20.87 4.69
CA ILE A 128 -4.56 20.88 5.77
C ILE A 128 -5.71 19.99 5.34
N PHE A 129 -6.08 19.05 6.18
CA PHE A 129 -7.15 18.11 5.93
C PHE A 129 -8.02 17.98 7.17
N VAL A 130 -9.33 18.01 7.00
CA VAL A 130 -10.32 17.78 8.06
C VAL A 130 -11.33 16.77 7.58
N SER A 131 -11.67 15.81 8.43
CA SER A 131 -12.70 14.82 8.17
C SER A 131 -13.69 14.74 9.33
N SER A 132 -14.95 14.45 9.03
CA SER A 132 -15.99 14.24 10.03
C SER A 132 -16.92 13.11 9.59
N GLY A 133 -17.28 12.27 10.55
CA GLY A 133 -18.29 11.23 10.40
C GLY A 133 -19.49 11.55 11.29
N PHE A 134 -20.68 11.43 10.72
CA PHE A 134 -21.98 11.64 11.38
C PHE A 134 -22.83 10.38 11.18
N TYR A 135 -23.03 9.66 12.25
CA TYR A 135 -23.74 8.38 12.25
C TYR A 135 -25.09 8.51 12.98
N ASP A 136 -25.98 7.58 12.71
CA ASP A 136 -27.26 7.41 13.39
C ASP A 136 -27.08 7.23 14.92
N ASP A 137 -26.03 6.50 15.33
CA ASP A 137 -25.58 6.52 16.72
C ASP A 137 -24.56 7.66 16.89
N SER A 138 -24.94 8.71 17.62
CA SER A 138 -24.12 9.87 17.86
C SER A 138 -22.79 9.57 18.61
N LYS A 139 -22.71 8.41 19.31
CA LYS A 139 -21.47 7.97 19.95
C LYS A 139 -20.37 7.61 18.93
N LEU A 140 -20.76 7.32 17.69
CA LEU A 140 -19.85 7.02 16.59
C LEU A 140 -19.39 8.27 15.83
N ASN A 141 -19.94 9.45 16.16
CA ASN A 141 -19.55 10.69 15.52
C ASN A 141 -18.09 11.00 15.85
N SER A 142 -17.35 11.34 14.83
CA SER A 142 -15.92 11.59 14.97
C SER A 142 -15.47 12.72 14.05
N THR A 143 -14.47 13.47 14.48
CA THR A 143 -13.81 14.49 13.68
C THR A 143 -12.32 14.33 13.78
N GLY A 144 -11.66 14.28 12.63
CA GLY A 144 -10.22 14.21 12.53
C GLY A 144 -9.65 15.39 11.75
N TYR A 145 -8.37 15.67 11.94
CA TYR A 145 -7.62 16.61 11.12
C TYR A 145 -6.19 16.16 10.93
N GLU A 146 -5.59 16.63 9.85
CA GLU A 146 -4.16 16.50 9.56
C GLU A 146 -3.67 17.85 9.03
N ILE A 147 -2.58 18.32 9.59
CA ILE A 147 -1.94 19.59 9.18
C ILE A 147 -0.45 19.27 9.03
N PHE A 148 0.06 19.37 7.82
CA PHE A 148 1.46 19.06 7.53
C PHE A 148 2.14 20.17 6.76
N HIS A 149 3.36 20.44 7.17
CA HIS A 149 4.33 21.19 6.43
C HIS A 149 5.37 20.25 5.85
N ASN A 150 5.50 20.27 4.52
CA ASN A 150 6.44 19.41 3.80
C ASN A 150 7.51 20.27 3.16
N PHE A 151 8.72 19.78 3.16
CA PHE A 151 9.85 20.36 2.44
C PHE A 151 10.55 19.28 1.63
N ASP A 152 10.83 19.60 0.38
CA ASP A 152 11.47 18.70 -0.57
C ASP A 152 12.81 19.28 -1.01
N PHE A 153 13.84 18.45 -1.02
CA PHE A 153 15.13 18.68 -1.64
C PHE A 153 15.30 17.64 -2.74
N VAL A 154 15.33 18.08 -3.99
CA VAL A 154 15.43 17.20 -5.15
C VAL A 154 16.56 17.69 -6.05
N GLY A 155 17.30 16.79 -6.67
CA GLY A 155 18.31 17.20 -7.62
C GLY A 155 19.17 16.07 -8.13
N ASP A 156 20.17 16.45 -8.89
CA ASP A 156 21.13 15.54 -9.52
C ASP A 156 22.55 15.84 -9.03
N PHE A 157 23.28 14.80 -8.61
CA PHE A 157 24.70 14.90 -8.37
C PHE A 157 25.50 14.79 -9.68
N THR A 158 24.98 14.00 -10.60
CA THR A 158 25.52 13.81 -11.95
C THR A 158 24.38 13.52 -12.91
N LYS A 159 24.65 13.52 -14.19
CA LYS A 159 23.65 13.12 -15.21
C LYS A 159 23.08 11.70 -15.05
N TYR A 160 23.61 10.90 -14.14
CA TYR A 160 23.16 9.52 -13.88
C TYR A 160 22.67 9.29 -12.46
N LEU A 161 22.90 10.21 -11.54
CA LEU A 161 22.63 10.00 -10.12
C LEU A 161 21.82 11.17 -9.57
N SER A 162 20.58 10.87 -9.21
CA SER A 162 19.62 11.81 -8.63
C SER A 162 19.32 11.49 -7.18
N TYR A 163 18.92 12.50 -6.42
CA TYR A 163 18.55 12.36 -5.02
C TYR A 163 17.27 13.12 -4.71
N ARG A 164 16.54 12.62 -3.73
CA ARG A 164 15.39 13.29 -3.15
C ARG A 164 15.35 13.09 -1.64
N ILE A 165 15.07 14.14 -0.91
CA ILE A 165 14.79 14.11 0.52
C ILE A 165 13.52 14.93 0.75
N THR A 166 12.49 14.27 1.25
CA THR A 166 11.23 14.91 1.65
C THR A 166 11.11 14.80 3.16
N GLY A 167 11.14 15.90 3.85
CA GLY A 167 10.83 15.97 5.27
C GLY A 167 9.44 16.53 5.49
N PHE A 168 8.81 16.12 6.57
CA PHE A 168 7.52 16.70 6.99
C PHE A 168 7.43 16.77 8.50
N ILE A 169 6.73 17.79 8.95
CA ILE A 169 6.33 17.99 10.34
C ILE A 169 4.86 18.34 10.39
N GLY A 170 4.13 17.83 11.36
CA GLY A 170 2.72 18.13 11.41
C GLY A 170 2.02 17.69 12.67
N ALA A 171 0.74 18.01 12.69
CA ALA A 171 -0.19 17.64 13.74
C ALA A 171 -1.33 16.81 13.14
N THR A 172 -1.75 15.80 13.84
CA THR A 172 -2.89 14.97 13.46
C THR A 172 -3.79 14.69 14.65
N ARG A 173 -5.07 14.61 14.38
CA ARG A 173 -6.06 14.00 15.26
C ARG A 173 -6.70 12.84 14.52
N MET A 174 -6.57 11.65 15.06
CA MET A 174 -7.26 10.50 14.52
C MET A 174 -8.72 10.52 14.95
N PRO A 175 -9.68 10.31 14.05
CA PRO A 175 -11.04 10.06 14.44
C PRO A 175 -11.09 8.70 15.16
N LEU A 176 -11.55 8.68 16.40
CA LEU A 176 -11.74 7.46 17.18
C LEU A 176 -13.18 6.98 16.98
N GLN A 177 -13.32 5.69 16.73
CA GLN A 177 -14.62 5.04 16.80
C GLN A 177 -14.75 4.36 18.15
N GLN A 178 -15.77 4.72 18.91
CA GLN A 178 -16.14 4.00 20.10
C GLN A 178 -17.03 2.80 19.71
N VAL A 179 -16.65 1.62 20.17
CA VAL A 179 -17.47 0.41 20.07
C VAL A 179 -17.71 -0.08 21.48
N GLY A 180 -18.96 0.05 21.96
CA GLY A 180 -19.28 -0.16 23.37
C GLY A 180 -18.61 0.89 24.26
N ASP A 181 -17.91 0.46 25.30
CA ASP A 181 -17.11 1.33 26.16
C ASP A 181 -15.64 1.46 25.67
N ASP A 182 -15.29 0.77 24.60
CA ASP A 182 -13.94 0.72 24.07
C ASP A 182 -13.80 1.58 22.82
N TYR A 183 -12.59 2.12 22.59
CA TYR A 183 -12.23 2.87 21.40
C TYR A 183 -11.50 1.96 20.43
N LEU A 184 -11.94 1.92 19.18
CA LEU A 184 -11.21 1.23 18.11
C LEU A 184 -10.24 2.22 17.46
N ILE A 185 -8.95 1.90 17.52
CA ILE A 185 -7.89 2.70 16.91
C ILE A 185 -7.18 1.86 15.87
N GLY A 186 -6.82 2.46 14.74
CA GLY A 186 -6.18 1.80 13.61
C GLY A 186 -4.74 1.35 13.81
N TYR A 187 -4.30 1.34 15.06
CA TYR A 187 -3.04 0.74 15.48
C TYR A 187 -3.35 -0.37 16.46
N TRP A 188 -2.56 -1.42 16.38
CA TRP A 188 -2.63 -2.53 17.32
C TRP A 188 -2.13 -2.06 18.66
N TRP A 189 -3.03 -1.87 19.61
CA TRP A 189 -2.69 -1.55 20.98
C TRP A 189 -2.92 -2.78 21.84
N TYR A 190 -1.95 -3.11 22.66
CA TYR A 190 -2.15 -4.00 23.79
C TYR A 190 -2.38 -3.14 25.02
N ASP A 191 -3.62 -3.04 25.44
CA ASP A 191 -3.90 -2.75 26.82
C ASP A 191 -3.52 -3.97 27.63
N ASP A 192 -2.70 -3.73 28.67
CA ASP A 192 -2.28 -4.64 29.69
C ASP A 192 -2.58 -6.11 29.40
N TRP A 193 -1.59 -6.78 28.83
CA TRP A 193 -1.55 -8.21 28.91
C TRP A 193 -1.35 -8.55 30.37
N ASP A 194 -2.44 -8.79 31.06
CA ASP A 194 -2.39 -9.44 32.35
C ASP A 194 -2.05 -10.91 32.08
N TYR A 195 -0.74 -11.20 32.07
CA TYR A 195 -0.22 -12.56 31.97
C TYR A 195 -0.51 -13.39 33.20
N THR A 196 -1.17 -12.80 34.22
CA THR A 196 -1.31 -13.37 35.55
C THR A 196 -2.58 -14.16 35.74
N THR A 197 -3.55 -14.12 34.84
CA THR A 197 -4.80 -14.83 35.06
C THR A 197 -4.95 -16.07 34.18
N ASN A 198 -5.32 -17.15 34.82
CA ASN A 198 -5.66 -18.45 34.26
C ASN A 198 -6.51 -18.33 32.99
N GLY A 199 -5.90 -18.43 31.85
CA GLY A 199 -6.49 -18.75 30.53
C GLY A 199 -7.76 -18.00 30.08
N GLU A 200 -8.68 -17.70 30.97
CA GLU A 200 -9.98 -17.10 30.66
C GLU A 200 -9.95 -15.58 30.48
N ASN A 201 -9.06 -14.87 31.15
CA ASN A 201 -8.91 -13.42 31.02
C ASN A 201 -7.81 -12.99 30.03
N ASN A 202 -7.01 -13.91 29.55
CA ASN A 202 -5.95 -13.65 28.56
C ASN A 202 -6.45 -13.25 27.17
N GLN A 203 -7.74 -13.13 26.98
CA GLN A 203 -8.36 -12.84 25.69
C GLN A 203 -9.06 -11.48 25.63
N LYS A 204 -8.90 -10.61 26.60
CA LYS A 204 -9.14 -9.20 26.34
C LYS A 204 -7.99 -8.66 25.47
N ARG A 205 -7.90 -9.18 24.27
CA ARG A 205 -7.36 -8.44 23.16
C ARG A 205 -8.26 -7.23 22.98
N THR A 206 -7.93 -6.14 23.58
CA THR A 206 -8.41 -4.87 23.09
C THR A 206 -7.62 -4.63 21.82
N ILE A 207 -7.99 -5.34 20.77
CA ILE A 207 -7.52 -5.03 19.42
C ILE A 207 -8.23 -3.73 19.10
N ASN A 208 -7.61 -2.64 19.48
CA ASN A 208 -8.01 -1.33 19.07
C ASN A 208 -7.68 -1.20 17.60
N THR A 209 -8.42 -1.91 16.74
CA THR A 209 -8.33 -1.69 15.31
C THR A 209 -9.04 -0.37 15.03
N TYR A 210 -8.28 0.61 14.59
CA TYR A 210 -8.84 1.78 13.96
C TYR A 210 -9.51 1.31 12.67
N ARG A 211 -10.79 1.16 12.72
CA ARG A 211 -11.58 1.16 11.50
C ARG A 211 -11.62 2.59 11.04
N ASN A 212 -10.88 2.86 10.00
CA ASN A 212 -11.02 4.12 9.31
C ASN A 212 -12.42 4.14 8.69
N ASN A 213 -13.40 4.67 9.43
CA ASN A 213 -14.75 4.91 8.92
C ASN A 213 -14.77 6.02 7.89
N SER A 214 -13.61 6.60 7.58
CA SER A 214 -13.52 7.58 6.53
C SER A 214 -13.75 6.86 5.21
N VAL A 215 -14.86 7.19 4.57
CA VAL A 215 -15.14 6.94 3.16
C VAL A 215 -14.19 7.80 2.32
N LEU A 216 -12.91 7.82 2.70
CA LEU A 216 -11.93 8.53 1.92
C LEU A 216 -11.74 7.74 0.63
N PRO A 217 -11.85 8.39 -0.53
CA PRO A 217 -11.41 7.78 -1.76
C PRO A 217 -10.01 7.22 -1.56
N TYR A 218 -9.74 6.11 -2.19
CA TYR A 218 -8.48 5.40 -2.04
C TYR A 218 -7.24 6.31 -2.26
N SER A 219 -7.36 7.30 -3.12
CA SER A 219 -6.36 8.34 -3.40
C SER A 219 -6.00 9.23 -2.20
N TYR A 220 -6.88 9.33 -1.21
CA TYR A 220 -6.66 10.12 0.01
C TYR A 220 -6.35 9.27 1.23
N LYS A 221 -6.02 8.00 1.03
CA LYS A 221 -5.53 7.17 2.13
C LYS A 221 -4.33 7.83 2.78
N LYS A 222 -4.35 7.80 4.08
CA LYS A 222 -3.38 8.46 4.95
C LYS A 222 -1.95 8.19 4.52
N LYS A 223 -1.36 9.14 3.84
CA LYS A 223 0.05 9.20 3.43
C LYS A 223 1.01 9.02 4.61
N TRP A 224 0.52 9.34 5.79
CA TRP A 224 1.29 9.51 7.01
C TRP A 224 1.32 8.26 7.90
N ASP A 225 0.45 7.31 7.66
CA ASP A 225 0.39 6.09 8.45
C ASP A 225 1.70 5.30 8.34
N GLY A 226 2.36 5.12 9.48
CA GLY A 226 3.63 4.43 9.58
C GLY A 226 4.87 5.28 9.25
N SER A 227 4.70 6.53 8.83
CA SER A 227 5.80 7.44 8.51
C SER A 227 6.05 8.49 9.59
N ILE A 228 5.15 8.62 10.54
CA ILE A 228 5.20 9.65 11.58
C ILE A 228 5.97 9.15 12.80
N TYR A 229 7.00 9.88 13.17
CA TYR A 229 7.66 9.74 14.46
C TYR A 229 7.01 10.74 15.41
N TYR A 230 6.28 10.25 16.40
CA TYR A 230 5.59 11.10 17.35
C TYR A 230 6.57 11.78 18.31
N LEU A 231 6.48 13.10 18.41
CA LEU A 231 7.32 13.91 19.31
C LEU A 231 6.80 13.89 20.76
N THR A 232 5.52 13.60 20.95
CA THR A 232 4.90 13.55 22.28
C THR A 232 4.96 12.13 22.84
N ASN A 233 5.37 12.01 24.10
CA ASN A 233 5.25 10.76 24.85
C ASN A 233 3.78 10.49 25.12
N VAL A 234 3.16 9.69 24.29
CA VAL A 234 1.81 9.18 24.55
C VAL A 234 1.97 7.94 25.42
N SER A 235 1.52 8.01 26.66
CA SER A 235 1.47 6.84 27.50
C SER A 235 0.25 5.99 27.13
N TYR A 236 0.36 4.68 27.31
CA TYR A 236 -0.75 3.77 27.09
C TYR A 236 -1.99 4.09 27.91
N SER A 237 -1.81 4.57 29.12
CA SER A 237 -2.88 5.08 29.98
C SER A 237 -3.59 6.30 29.40
N GLY A 238 -3.03 6.93 28.38
CA GLY A 238 -3.58 8.09 27.68
C GLY A 238 -4.49 7.78 26.50
N LEU A 239 -4.84 6.51 26.24
CA LEU A 239 -5.72 6.12 25.13
C LEU A 239 -7.04 6.89 25.09
N LYS A 240 -7.57 7.24 26.24
CA LYS A 240 -8.78 8.06 26.42
C LYS A 240 -8.44 9.54 26.61
N GLY A 241 -7.17 9.94 26.53
CA GLY A 241 -6.70 11.28 26.79
C GLY A 241 -6.43 12.10 25.52
N TRP A 242 -6.40 13.41 25.71
CA TRP A 242 -6.12 14.38 24.62
C TRP A 242 -4.81 14.08 23.87
N ALA A 243 -3.77 13.67 24.59
CA ALA A 243 -2.45 13.39 24.00
C ALA A 243 -2.46 12.24 22.98
N PHE A 244 -3.44 11.37 23.03
CA PHE A 244 -3.59 10.26 22.12
C PHE A 244 -4.40 10.63 20.87
N GLU A 245 -5.49 11.36 21.04
CA GLU A 245 -6.29 11.85 19.94
C GLU A 245 -5.53 12.88 19.10
N HIS A 246 -4.67 13.67 19.74
CA HIS A 246 -3.89 14.73 19.12
C HIS A 246 -2.40 14.41 19.19
N SER A 247 -1.76 14.30 18.04
CA SER A 247 -0.34 13.96 17.94
C SER A 247 0.42 14.98 17.12
N LEU A 248 1.63 15.28 17.57
CA LEU A 248 2.65 15.96 16.77
C LEU A 248 3.63 14.93 16.27
N GLY A 249 3.99 15.02 15.01
CA GLY A 249 4.90 14.07 14.43
C GLY A 249 5.76 14.68 13.34
N PHE A 250 6.83 13.98 13.02
CA PHE A 250 7.68 14.27 11.86
C PHE A 250 8.01 12.97 11.15
N GLY A 251 8.40 13.10 9.91
CA GLY A 251 8.87 11.96 9.14
C GLY A 251 9.74 12.40 7.99
N MET A 252 10.35 11.42 7.35
CA MET A 252 11.24 11.65 6.23
C MET A 252 11.14 10.52 5.22
N TYR A 253 11.10 10.91 3.94
CA TYR A 253 11.38 10.05 2.81
C TYR A 253 12.71 10.46 2.22
N ALA A 254 13.49 9.51 1.78
CA ALA A 254 14.72 9.79 1.07
C ALA A 254 14.97 8.72 0.03
N GLU A 255 15.49 9.11 -1.11
CA GLU A 255 15.96 8.19 -2.13
C GLU A 255 17.22 8.72 -2.83
N LEU A 256 18.03 7.78 -3.26
CA LEU A 256 19.13 7.97 -4.16
C LEU A 256 18.94 7.00 -5.32
N ARG A 257 18.93 7.50 -6.55
CA ARG A 257 18.62 6.69 -7.74
C ARG A 257 19.57 6.96 -8.86
N THR A 258 20.01 5.90 -9.53
CA THR A 258 20.84 5.98 -10.72
C THR A 258 20.13 5.33 -11.91
N SER A 259 20.32 5.93 -13.09
CA SER A 259 19.91 5.37 -14.36
C SER A 259 21.13 5.20 -15.26
N LEU A 260 21.27 4.02 -15.84
CA LEU A 260 22.41 3.60 -16.65
C LEU A 260 21.92 2.96 -17.95
N LEU A 261 22.82 2.78 -18.90
CA LEU A 261 22.57 2.09 -20.17
C LEU A 261 21.41 2.71 -20.98
N ASN A 262 21.36 4.06 -21.04
CA ASN A 262 20.28 4.81 -21.68
C ASN A 262 18.90 4.44 -21.09
N ASP A 263 18.80 4.56 -19.78
CA ASP A 263 17.61 4.29 -18.94
C ASP A 263 17.12 2.84 -18.90
N LYS A 264 17.89 1.90 -19.48
CA LYS A 264 17.57 0.47 -19.43
C LYS A 264 17.86 -0.18 -18.08
N LEU A 265 18.70 0.41 -17.26
CA LEU A 265 19.04 -0.08 -15.91
C LEU A 265 18.83 1.04 -14.90
N ASN A 266 17.80 0.91 -14.09
CA ASN A 266 17.50 1.81 -12.98
C ASN A 266 17.76 1.10 -11.66
N ILE A 267 18.54 1.72 -10.77
CA ILE A 267 18.81 1.21 -9.42
C ILE A 267 18.52 2.31 -8.43
N GLY A 268 17.78 1.98 -7.38
CA GLY A 268 17.45 2.92 -6.33
C GLY A 268 17.68 2.34 -4.94
N ILE A 269 18.01 3.21 -4.01
CA ILE A 269 17.95 2.95 -2.58
C ILE A 269 17.11 4.05 -1.93
N GLY A 270 16.11 3.69 -1.14
CA GLY A 270 15.30 4.71 -0.51
C GLY A 270 14.22 4.14 0.40
N ARG A 271 13.78 5.01 1.31
CA ARG A 271 12.56 4.81 2.10
C ARG A 271 11.42 5.52 1.39
N ILE A 272 10.69 4.78 0.57
CA ILE A 272 9.62 5.28 -0.31
C ILE A 272 8.43 4.32 -0.32
N ASN A 273 7.25 4.84 -0.70
CA ASN A 273 6.09 4.00 -1.00
C ASN A 273 6.26 3.31 -2.35
N ARG A 274 5.76 2.09 -2.46
CA ARG A 274 5.85 1.27 -3.67
C ARG A 274 4.50 0.62 -4.00
N ASP A 275 4.25 0.41 -5.29
CA ASP A 275 3.08 -0.32 -5.82
C ASP A 275 3.56 -1.20 -6.99
N TRP A 276 3.86 -2.47 -6.70
CA TRP A 276 4.47 -3.42 -7.64
C TRP A 276 3.50 -4.53 -8.02
N ALA A 277 3.61 -5.04 -9.24
CA ALA A 277 2.68 -6.00 -9.84
C ALA A 277 1.24 -5.47 -9.96
N SER A 278 1.10 -4.16 -10.14
CA SER A 278 -0.18 -3.46 -10.17
C SER A 278 -0.68 -3.30 -11.59
N MET A 279 -1.84 -3.89 -11.91
CA MET A 279 -2.47 -3.81 -13.24
C MET A 279 -3.39 -2.60 -13.41
N ASP A 280 -3.79 -1.99 -12.31
CA ASP A 280 -4.50 -0.70 -12.22
C ASP A 280 -4.00 0.05 -10.96
N LEU A 281 -4.43 1.28 -10.77
CA LEU A 281 -4.04 2.07 -9.61
C LEU A 281 -4.46 1.35 -8.32
N ASN A 282 -3.49 1.15 -7.42
CA ASN A 282 -3.70 0.54 -6.11
C ASN A 282 -4.35 -0.86 -6.15
N SER A 283 -4.15 -1.60 -7.24
CA SER A 283 -4.74 -2.93 -7.42
C SER A 283 -3.83 -4.08 -6.99
N SER A 284 -2.59 -3.81 -6.63
CA SER A 284 -1.61 -4.86 -6.34
C SER A 284 -2.03 -5.77 -5.20
N LEU A 285 -1.89 -7.07 -5.42
CA LEU A 285 -2.00 -8.13 -4.41
C LEU A 285 -0.63 -8.45 -3.76
N VAL A 286 0.47 -7.87 -4.29
CA VAL A 286 1.84 -8.22 -3.90
C VAL A 286 2.48 -7.13 -3.04
N LEU A 287 2.68 -5.96 -3.60
CA LEU A 287 3.18 -4.80 -2.88
C LEU A 287 2.32 -3.60 -3.24
N ASN A 288 1.47 -3.22 -2.34
CA ASN A 288 0.45 -2.21 -2.56
C ASN A 288 0.87 -0.88 -1.96
N SER A 289 0.46 0.21 -2.58
CA SER A 289 0.70 1.57 -2.08
C SER A 289 0.12 1.84 -0.68
N ASN A 290 -0.79 0.99 -0.20
CA ASN A 290 -1.31 1.06 1.16
C ASN A 290 -0.29 0.65 2.23
N ALA A 291 0.71 -0.15 1.86
CA ALA A 291 1.81 -0.48 2.75
C ALA A 291 2.56 0.78 3.19
N ALA A 292 2.99 0.82 4.45
CA ALA A 292 3.84 1.90 4.92
C ALA A 292 5.17 1.91 4.13
N PRO A 293 5.78 3.08 3.90
CA PRO A 293 7.07 3.16 3.23
C PRO A 293 8.15 2.47 4.06
N PHE A 294 9.09 1.81 3.39
CA PHE A 294 10.22 1.14 4.02
C PHE A 294 11.52 1.37 3.25
N LEU A 295 12.64 1.24 3.93
CA LEU A 295 13.96 1.32 3.32
C LEU A 295 14.22 0.06 2.50
N GLY A 296 14.52 0.24 1.22
CA GLY A 296 14.85 -0.87 0.32
C GLY A 296 15.77 -0.45 -0.79
N ILE A 297 16.43 -1.46 -1.37
CA ILE A 297 17.19 -1.34 -2.61
C ILE A 297 16.38 -2.01 -3.69
N ASP A 298 16.09 -1.27 -4.74
CA ASP A 298 15.37 -1.77 -5.91
C ASP A 298 16.19 -1.61 -7.19
N ALA A 299 15.95 -2.51 -8.13
CA ALA A 299 16.54 -2.43 -9.46
C ALA A 299 15.52 -2.88 -10.51
N LYS A 300 15.49 -2.18 -11.65
CA LYS A 300 14.76 -2.56 -12.83
C LYS A 300 15.70 -2.57 -14.02
N VAL A 301 15.66 -3.65 -14.80
CA VAL A 301 16.41 -3.77 -16.05
C VAL A 301 15.46 -4.08 -17.19
N ASP A 302 15.46 -3.26 -18.23
CA ASP A 302 14.75 -3.50 -19.49
C ASP A 302 15.66 -4.31 -20.41
N LEU A 303 15.45 -5.64 -20.42
CA LEU A 303 16.23 -6.57 -21.24
C LEU A 303 15.94 -6.37 -22.73
N PHE A 304 14.68 -6.17 -23.06
CA PHE A 304 14.16 -5.82 -24.37
C PHE A 304 13.01 -4.83 -24.20
N ASP A 305 12.53 -4.23 -25.27
CA ASP A 305 11.42 -3.26 -25.20
C ASP A 305 10.10 -3.88 -24.68
N TRP A 306 10.00 -5.21 -24.71
CA TRP A 306 8.80 -5.96 -24.28
C TRP A 306 9.02 -6.82 -23.03
N ILE A 307 10.22 -6.86 -22.47
CA ILE A 307 10.54 -7.67 -21.27
C ILE A 307 11.44 -6.90 -20.32
N SER A 308 11.01 -6.77 -19.10
CA SER A 308 11.79 -6.18 -18.01
C SER A 308 11.81 -7.09 -16.79
N PHE A 309 12.89 -7.02 -16.04
CA PHE A 309 13.05 -7.69 -14.77
C PHE A 309 13.21 -6.65 -13.67
N SER A 310 12.47 -6.82 -12.57
CA SER A 310 12.50 -5.93 -11.42
C SER A 310 12.73 -6.73 -10.13
N THR A 311 13.53 -6.17 -9.25
CA THR A 311 13.81 -6.76 -7.94
C THR A 311 13.87 -5.69 -6.86
N LEU A 312 13.46 -6.04 -5.66
CA LEU A 312 13.50 -5.20 -4.46
C LEU A 312 13.89 -6.07 -3.28
N THR A 313 14.77 -5.56 -2.43
CA THR A 313 15.01 -6.09 -1.10
C THR A 313 14.96 -4.95 -0.10
N GLY A 314 14.19 -5.10 0.97
CA GLY A 314 13.99 -4.05 1.97
C GLY A 314 13.87 -4.57 3.39
N VAL A 315 13.96 -3.64 4.33
CA VAL A 315 13.85 -3.91 5.76
C VAL A 315 12.48 -3.49 6.23
N MET A 316 11.73 -4.44 6.80
CA MET A 316 10.40 -4.17 7.34
C MET A 316 10.53 -3.47 8.68
N GLU A 317 9.62 -2.52 8.90
CA GLU A 317 9.52 -1.77 10.14
C GLU A 317 8.44 -2.38 11.02
N PHE A 318 8.71 -2.45 12.32
CA PHE A 318 7.67 -2.79 13.29
C PHE A 318 6.84 -1.56 13.64
N PRO A 319 5.58 -1.75 14.06
CA PRO A 319 4.79 -0.68 14.63
C PRO A 319 5.59 0.04 15.73
N ASN A 320 5.45 1.35 15.80
CA ASN A 320 6.29 2.17 16.69
C ASN A 320 6.20 1.70 18.15
N ALA A 321 7.31 1.16 18.66
CA ALA A 321 7.40 0.58 20.01
C ALA A 321 7.08 1.56 21.16
N LYS A 322 7.12 2.87 20.92
CA LYS A 322 6.67 3.87 21.90
C LYS A 322 5.16 3.86 22.13
N HIS A 323 4.41 3.35 21.17
CA HIS A 323 2.96 3.32 21.18
C HIS A 323 2.39 1.92 21.31
N ILE A 324 3.23 0.91 21.14
CA ILE A 324 2.83 -0.48 21.17
C ILE A 324 3.82 -1.20 22.07
N ASN A 325 3.33 -1.99 22.99
CA ASN A 325 4.16 -2.99 23.64
C ASN A 325 4.43 -4.10 22.59
N ALA A 326 5.18 -3.75 21.55
CA ALA A 326 5.48 -4.60 20.43
C ALA A 326 6.11 -5.93 20.86
N ASN A 327 6.80 -5.90 21.99
CA ASN A 327 7.52 -7.03 22.52
C ASN A 327 6.61 -8.20 22.84
N ALA A 328 5.46 -7.92 23.42
CA ALA A 328 4.53 -8.97 23.80
C ALA A 328 3.87 -9.66 22.61
N TRP A 329 3.98 -9.07 21.43
CA TRP A 329 3.12 -9.43 20.32
C TRP A 329 3.80 -10.16 19.18
N PHE A 330 4.93 -9.67 18.72
CA PHE A 330 5.64 -10.26 17.60
C PHE A 330 6.50 -11.45 17.99
N TYR A 331 6.76 -11.62 19.28
CA TYR A 331 7.76 -12.53 19.78
C TYR A 331 7.24 -13.19 21.05
N ARG A 332 6.38 -14.14 20.88
CA ARG A 332 5.80 -14.87 21.99
C ARG A 332 6.38 -16.25 22.06
N ASP A 333 6.95 -16.60 23.17
CA ASP A 333 7.17 -17.98 23.50
C ASP A 333 5.90 -18.55 24.15
N PHE A 334 5.08 -19.19 23.35
CA PHE A 334 3.84 -19.78 23.83
C PHE A 334 4.06 -21.06 24.64
N ASP A 335 5.25 -21.65 24.57
CA ASP A 335 5.55 -22.93 25.18
C ASP A 335 6.31 -22.81 26.50
N SER A 336 6.90 -21.65 26.81
CA SER A 336 7.59 -21.49 28.08
C SER A 336 6.74 -20.74 29.10
N THR A 337 6.20 -21.49 30.01
CA THR A 337 5.55 -20.99 31.23
C THR A 337 6.49 -21.12 32.41
N TYR A 338 6.34 -20.22 33.37
CA TYR A 338 6.95 -20.36 34.69
C TYR A 338 5.91 -20.09 35.77
N VAL A 339 6.13 -20.69 36.95
CA VAL A 339 5.29 -20.39 38.11
C VAL A 339 5.93 -19.21 38.83
N ASP A 340 5.17 -18.14 38.99
CA ASP A 340 5.59 -17.00 39.81
C ASP A 340 5.69 -17.44 41.26
N GLU A 341 6.87 -17.32 41.87
CA GLU A 341 7.14 -17.79 43.21
C GLU A 341 6.38 -17.03 44.31
N GLU A 342 5.98 -15.78 44.05
CA GLU A 342 5.25 -14.97 45.02
C GLU A 342 3.74 -15.19 44.95
N THR A 343 3.19 -15.41 43.75
CA THR A 343 1.74 -15.53 43.57
C THR A 343 1.28 -16.96 43.31
N GLY A 344 2.18 -17.89 42.99
CA GLY A 344 1.86 -19.25 42.58
C GLY A 344 1.16 -19.37 41.20
N GLU A 345 1.08 -18.31 40.46
CA GLU A 345 0.42 -18.25 39.16
C GLU A 345 1.34 -18.70 38.03
N ILE A 346 0.75 -19.34 37.04
CA ILE A 346 1.46 -19.69 35.83
C ILE A 346 1.56 -18.46 34.90
N LYS A 347 2.78 -17.96 34.70
CA LYS A 347 3.10 -16.85 33.81
C LYS A 347 3.86 -17.34 32.58
N TYR A 348 3.64 -16.69 31.45
CA TYR A 348 4.44 -16.94 30.25
C TYR A 348 5.77 -16.22 30.32
N LYS A 349 6.85 -16.88 29.95
CA LYS A 349 8.14 -16.21 29.81
C LYS A 349 8.05 -15.18 28.70
N ASN A 350 8.18 -13.92 29.08
CA ASN A 350 8.47 -12.85 28.13
C ASN A 350 9.97 -12.91 27.79
N HIS A 351 10.32 -13.37 26.60
CA HIS A 351 11.71 -13.39 26.16
C HIS A 351 12.21 -12.01 25.71
N PHE A 352 11.44 -10.94 25.90
CA PHE A 352 11.81 -9.63 25.40
C PHE A 352 12.13 -8.65 26.50
N SER A 353 13.39 -8.26 26.52
CA SER A 353 13.72 -6.91 26.92
C SER A 353 13.34 -5.96 25.76
N THR A 354 12.94 -4.74 26.08
CA THR A 354 12.70 -3.67 25.11
C THR A 354 13.90 -3.45 24.15
N VAL A 355 15.08 -3.92 24.52
CA VAL A 355 16.31 -3.82 23.75
C VAL A 355 16.34 -4.88 22.65
N ASP A 356 15.89 -6.09 22.94
CA ASP A 356 15.98 -7.21 21.99
C ASP A 356 15.01 -7.06 20.81
N SER A 357 13.85 -6.44 21.04
CA SER A 357 12.87 -6.21 19.98
C SER A 357 13.33 -5.29 18.85
N TYR A 358 14.29 -4.41 19.11
CA TYR A 358 14.84 -3.53 18.06
C TYR A 358 15.73 -4.27 17.05
N PHE A 359 16.21 -5.45 17.38
CA PHE A 359 17.11 -6.21 16.51
C PHE A 359 16.39 -7.16 15.58
N PHE A 360 15.12 -7.44 15.83
CA PHE A 360 14.35 -8.40 15.05
C PHE A 360 13.39 -7.69 14.10
N GLN A 361 13.91 -7.30 12.98
CA GLN A 361 13.14 -6.81 11.86
C GLN A 361 13.10 -7.91 10.81
N ASN A 362 11.96 -8.10 10.19
CA ASN A 362 11.88 -8.94 9.01
C ASN A 362 12.49 -8.20 7.82
N LEU A 363 12.99 -8.98 6.86
CA LEU A 363 13.32 -8.49 5.54
C LEU A 363 12.27 -8.99 4.54
N TYR A 364 12.16 -8.25 3.46
CA TYR A 364 11.26 -8.52 2.36
C TYR A 364 12.04 -8.49 1.05
N SER A 365 11.82 -9.50 0.20
CA SER A 365 12.28 -9.45 -1.18
C SER A 365 11.18 -9.80 -2.14
N VAL A 366 11.19 -9.15 -3.29
CA VAL A 366 10.33 -9.48 -4.42
C VAL A 366 11.14 -9.43 -5.70
N GLY A 367 10.97 -10.46 -6.52
CA GLY A 367 11.53 -10.54 -7.87
C GLY A 367 10.41 -10.78 -8.87
N MET A 368 10.41 -10.02 -9.97
CA MET A 368 9.31 -10.01 -10.92
C MET A 368 9.81 -9.87 -12.35
N LEU A 369 9.21 -10.61 -13.26
CA LEU A 369 9.34 -10.45 -14.70
C LEU A 369 8.07 -9.81 -15.26
N ASP A 370 8.23 -8.73 -16.02
CA ASP A 370 7.16 -8.07 -16.77
C ASP A 370 7.30 -8.35 -18.26
N LEU A 371 6.18 -8.67 -18.90
CA LEU A 371 6.02 -8.84 -20.32
C LEU A 371 5.04 -7.79 -20.86
N ASN A 372 5.49 -6.89 -21.71
CA ASN A 372 4.72 -5.76 -22.22
C ASN A 372 4.58 -5.85 -23.74
N PHE A 373 3.48 -6.41 -24.21
CA PHE A 373 3.13 -6.45 -25.61
C PHE A 373 2.06 -5.39 -25.94
N LYS A 374 1.87 -5.11 -27.21
CA LYS A 374 0.92 -4.10 -27.70
C LYS A 374 -0.50 -4.25 -27.11
N TYR A 375 -1.00 -5.50 -26.99
CA TYR A 375 -2.38 -5.80 -26.57
C TYR A 375 -2.44 -6.64 -25.28
N LEU A 376 -1.29 -6.99 -24.74
CA LEU A 376 -1.19 -7.88 -23.59
C LEU A 376 -0.05 -7.44 -22.70
N GLN A 377 -0.32 -7.32 -21.41
CA GLN A 377 0.69 -7.19 -20.38
C GLN A 377 0.56 -8.38 -19.44
N ALA A 378 1.67 -8.92 -18.97
CA ALA A 378 1.67 -9.96 -17.95
C ALA A 378 2.86 -9.76 -17.01
N ASN A 379 2.69 -10.12 -15.77
CA ASN A 379 3.79 -10.23 -14.83
C ASN A 379 3.68 -11.51 -14.02
N PHE A 380 4.82 -12.00 -13.57
CA PHE A 380 4.89 -13.10 -12.63
C PHE A 380 6.17 -13.04 -11.81
N GLY A 381 6.11 -13.56 -10.60
CA GLY A 381 7.24 -13.49 -9.70
C GLY A 381 7.01 -14.20 -8.39
N SER A 382 7.90 -13.92 -7.45
CA SER A 382 7.83 -14.41 -6.08
C SER A 382 8.18 -13.30 -5.10
N ALA A 383 7.60 -13.39 -3.91
CA ALA A 383 7.88 -12.51 -2.79
C ALA A 383 8.18 -13.36 -1.55
N VAL A 384 9.06 -12.90 -0.68
CA VAL A 384 9.43 -13.62 0.53
C VAL A 384 9.65 -12.67 1.68
N ILE A 385 9.18 -13.05 2.86
CA ILE A 385 9.51 -12.43 4.14
C ILE A 385 10.33 -13.44 4.95
N TRP A 386 11.41 -12.96 5.54
CA TRP A 386 12.26 -13.77 6.42
C TRP A 386 12.79 -12.92 7.59
N PRO A 387 13.09 -13.55 8.73
CA PRO A 387 13.68 -12.87 9.87
C PRO A 387 15.03 -12.25 9.53
N LYS A 388 15.40 -11.19 10.24
CA LYS A 388 16.64 -10.47 10.03
C LYS A 388 17.88 -11.39 10.16
N ARG A 389 18.38 -11.81 9.03
CA ARG A 389 19.65 -12.52 8.84
C ARG A 389 20.20 -12.17 7.47
N PHE A 390 21.50 -12.35 7.27
CA PHE A 390 22.08 -12.20 5.93
C PHE A 390 21.75 -13.45 5.11
N GLU A 391 20.91 -13.29 4.08
CA GLU A 391 20.44 -14.38 3.23
C GLU A 391 20.63 -14.01 1.76
N LEU A 392 21.80 -14.33 1.24
CA LEU A 392 22.22 -13.90 -0.10
C LEU A 392 21.26 -14.39 -1.20
N GLY A 393 20.70 -15.59 -1.05
CA GLY A 393 19.81 -16.16 -2.06
C GLY A 393 18.48 -15.40 -2.22
N TYR A 394 17.99 -14.80 -1.15
CA TYR A 394 16.78 -13.93 -1.25
C TYR A 394 17.13 -12.52 -1.73
N MET A 395 18.34 -12.08 -1.47
CA MET A 395 18.80 -10.73 -1.85
C MET A 395 19.32 -10.67 -3.28
N PHE A 396 19.72 -11.80 -3.86
CA PHE A 396 20.29 -11.83 -5.19
C PHE A 396 19.19 -11.88 -6.27
N PRO A 397 19.12 -10.88 -7.15
CA PRO A 397 17.97 -10.66 -8.02
C PRO A 397 17.67 -11.75 -9.04
N LEU A 398 18.65 -12.58 -9.39
CA LEU A 398 18.49 -13.64 -10.40
C LEU A 398 18.18 -15.02 -9.80
N VAL A 399 18.18 -15.13 -8.48
CA VAL A 399 17.85 -16.40 -7.81
C VAL A 399 16.32 -16.48 -7.66
N ASN A 400 15.78 -17.62 -8.09
CA ASN A 400 14.37 -17.91 -7.85
C ASN A 400 14.17 -18.27 -6.37
N HIS A 401 13.37 -17.49 -5.66
CA HIS A 401 13.15 -17.65 -4.22
C HIS A 401 12.61 -19.04 -3.86
N VAL A 402 11.72 -19.61 -4.69
CA VAL A 402 11.17 -20.95 -4.47
C VAL A 402 12.26 -22.03 -4.50
N VAL A 403 13.14 -21.97 -5.52
CA VAL A 403 14.23 -22.93 -5.64
C VAL A 403 15.22 -22.77 -4.48
N TYR A 404 15.51 -21.54 -4.11
CA TYR A 404 16.42 -21.25 -3.02
C TYR A 404 15.87 -21.73 -1.68
N GLN A 405 14.63 -21.42 -1.34
CA GLN A 405 13.97 -21.85 -0.11
C GLN A 405 13.97 -23.37 0.02
N ASN A 406 13.61 -24.09 -1.06
CA ASN A 406 13.66 -25.55 -1.06
C ASN A 406 15.06 -26.13 -0.89
N SER A 407 16.11 -25.35 -1.15
CA SER A 407 17.50 -25.78 -0.99
C SER A 407 18.04 -25.54 0.41
N VAL A 408 17.59 -24.50 1.11
CA VAL A 408 18.10 -24.10 2.43
C VAL A 408 17.18 -24.48 3.59
N GLY A 409 15.94 -24.85 3.31
CA GLY A 409 14.90 -25.21 4.27
C GLY A 409 13.67 -24.30 4.12
N ASP A 410 12.51 -24.88 4.37
CA ASP A 410 11.20 -24.23 4.23
C ASP A 410 10.83 -23.52 5.55
N PHE A 411 11.46 -22.38 5.82
CA PHE A 411 11.33 -21.67 7.09
C PHE A 411 10.68 -20.30 6.98
N ASP A 412 10.57 -19.74 5.77
CA ASP A 412 10.24 -18.35 5.55
C ASP A 412 8.90 -18.23 4.82
N ASN A 413 8.23 -17.10 4.99
CA ASN A 413 6.96 -16.82 4.32
C ASN A 413 7.18 -16.46 2.85
N LEU A 414 6.98 -17.41 1.95
CA LEU A 414 7.18 -17.27 0.51
C LEU A 414 5.86 -17.34 -0.23
N ALA A 415 5.64 -16.40 -1.14
CA ALA A 415 4.50 -16.38 -2.02
C ALA A 415 4.89 -16.35 -3.50
N LEU A 416 4.01 -16.89 -4.35
CA LEU A 416 4.06 -16.75 -5.80
C LEU A 416 2.93 -15.84 -6.27
N PHE A 417 3.16 -15.13 -7.36
CA PHE A 417 2.14 -14.28 -7.94
C PHE A 417 2.22 -14.21 -9.46
N GLY A 418 1.11 -13.82 -10.06
CA GLY A 418 1.05 -13.53 -11.49
C GLY A 418 -0.18 -12.71 -11.84
N SER A 419 -0.05 -11.90 -12.88
CA SER A 419 -1.14 -11.09 -13.40
C SER A 419 -1.09 -11.04 -14.92
N ILE A 420 -2.26 -10.87 -15.53
CA ILE A 420 -2.41 -10.68 -16.95
C ILE A 420 -3.42 -9.55 -17.22
N LYS A 421 -3.09 -8.64 -18.13
CA LYS A 421 -3.95 -7.53 -18.56
C LYS A 421 -4.09 -7.54 -20.06
N GLY A 422 -5.30 -7.75 -20.57
CA GLY A 422 -5.67 -7.55 -21.96
C GLY A 422 -6.03 -6.09 -22.22
N ILE A 423 -5.62 -5.55 -23.36
CA ILE A 423 -5.76 -4.14 -23.69
C ILE A 423 -6.46 -4.00 -25.02
N LEU A 424 -7.54 -3.22 -25.05
CA LEU A 424 -8.26 -2.81 -26.24
C LEU A 424 -8.02 -1.31 -26.46
N PRO A 425 -7.11 -0.94 -27.37
CA PRO A 425 -6.69 0.44 -27.58
C PRO A 425 -7.85 1.40 -27.83
N GLY A 426 -7.92 2.49 -27.06
CA GLY A 426 -9.00 3.47 -27.13
C GLY A 426 -10.31 3.09 -26.45
N ILE A 427 -10.45 1.83 -26.03
CA ILE A 427 -11.65 1.32 -25.33
C ILE A 427 -11.37 1.14 -23.84
N GLY A 428 -10.28 0.44 -23.50
CA GLY A 428 -9.95 0.15 -22.12
C GLY A 428 -9.11 -1.11 -21.96
N ASN A 429 -9.14 -1.67 -20.75
CA ASN A 429 -8.41 -2.88 -20.41
C ASN A 429 -9.21 -3.77 -19.44
N ALA A 430 -8.78 -5.03 -19.33
CA ALA A 430 -9.29 -5.94 -18.32
C ALA A 430 -8.13 -6.81 -17.80
N TRP A 431 -8.13 -7.14 -16.52
CA TRP A 431 -7.05 -7.90 -15.90
C TRP A 431 -7.54 -8.99 -14.96
N LEU A 432 -6.65 -9.95 -14.75
CA LEU A 432 -6.73 -10.95 -13.71
C LEU A 432 -5.40 -10.97 -12.95
N SER A 433 -5.44 -11.05 -11.63
CA SER A 433 -4.28 -11.17 -10.75
C SER A 433 -4.51 -12.28 -9.73
N ILE A 434 -3.44 -12.99 -9.39
CA ILE A 434 -3.44 -14.01 -8.35
C ILE A 434 -2.18 -13.87 -7.49
N TYR A 435 -2.36 -14.07 -6.20
CA TYR A 435 -1.30 -14.20 -5.20
C TYR A 435 -1.52 -15.53 -4.46
N LEU A 436 -0.51 -16.39 -4.46
CA LEU A 436 -0.53 -17.72 -3.84
C LEU A 436 0.42 -17.68 -2.64
N ASP A 437 -0.15 -17.68 -1.46
CA ASP A 437 0.59 -17.69 -0.20
C ASP A 437 0.98 -19.12 0.17
N GLU A 438 0.01 -20.01 0.26
CA GLU A 438 0.23 -21.45 0.47
C GLU A 438 -0.72 -22.28 -0.39
N LEU A 439 -0.25 -23.41 -0.86
CA LEU A 439 -1.03 -24.38 -1.63
C LEU A 439 -0.82 -25.80 -1.12
N SER A 440 -1.86 -26.44 -0.66
CA SER A 440 -1.79 -27.81 -0.13
C SER A 440 -1.32 -28.84 -1.16
N SER A 441 -1.71 -28.68 -2.41
CA SER A 441 -1.24 -29.47 -3.54
C SER A 441 -1.73 -28.91 -4.88
N PHE A 442 -0.98 -29.13 -5.93
CA PHE A 442 -1.41 -28.81 -7.29
C PHE A 442 -2.70 -29.53 -7.71
N LYS A 443 -2.93 -30.72 -7.15
CA LYS A 443 -4.17 -31.47 -7.35
C LYS A 443 -5.39 -30.78 -6.74
N SER A 444 -5.22 -30.06 -5.64
CA SER A 444 -6.26 -29.24 -5.03
C SER A 444 -6.73 -28.13 -5.98
N LEU A 445 -5.78 -27.48 -6.65
CA LEU A 445 -6.08 -26.47 -7.67
C LEU A 445 -6.90 -27.05 -8.83
N LEU A 446 -6.46 -28.17 -9.41
CA LEU A 446 -7.14 -28.82 -10.52
C LEU A 446 -8.56 -29.31 -10.18
N LYS A 447 -8.82 -29.66 -8.94
CA LYS A 447 -10.13 -30.09 -8.46
C LYS A 447 -11.02 -28.98 -7.92
N PHE A 448 -10.55 -27.72 -7.94
CA PHE A 448 -11.21 -26.57 -7.30
C PHE A 448 -11.46 -26.76 -5.79
N ASP A 449 -10.70 -27.63 -5.13
CA ASP A 449 -10.78 -27.81 -3.68
C ASP A 449 -10.11 -26.67 -2.91
N VAL A 450 -9.34 -25.81 -3.59
CA VAL A 450 -8.66 -24.64 -3.04
C VAL A 450 -9.62 -23.66 -2.33
N PHE A 451 -10.88 -23.59 -2.76
CA PHE A 451 -11.89 -22.75 -2.13
C PHE A 451 -12.47 -23.33 -0.83
N LYS A 452 -12.10 -24.54 -0.46
CA LYS A 452 -12.65 -25.24 0.70
C LYS A 452 -11.62 -25.45 1.80
N LYS A 453 -10.37 -25.74 1.44
CA LYS A 453 -9.32 -26.10 2.39
C LYS A 453 -8.65 -24.86 2.98
N THR A 454 -8.52 -24.82 4.28
CA THR A 454 -7.90 -23.71 5.00
C THR A 454 -6.44 -23.49 4.61
N ARG A 455 -5.72 -24.58 4.32
CA ARG A 455 -4.31 -24.53 3.92
C ARG A 455 -4.09 -23.93 2.52
N ASP A 456 -5.10 -23.88 1.67
CA ASP A 456 -4.99 -23.26 0.36
C ASP A 456 -5.27 -21.75 0.53
N MET A 457 -4.22 -20.96 0.74
CA MET A 457 -4.27 -19.54 1.02
C MET A 457 -3.89 -18.73 -0.21
N PHE A 458 -4.81 -17.95 -0.71
CA PHE A 458 -4.57 -17.15 -1.90
C PHE A 458 -5.49 -15.94 -1.97
N ALA A 459 -5.05 -14.97 -2.75
CA ALA A 459 -5.89 -13.83 -3.13
C ALA A 459 -6.01 -13.78 -4.64
N TYR A 460 -7.15 -13.31 -5.14
CA TYR A 460 -7.35 -13.09 -6.56
C TYR A 460 -8.17 -11.83 -6.83
N GLN A 461 -7.93 -11.26 -7.99
CA GLN A 461 -8.59 -10.05 -8.42
C GLN A 461 -8.90 -10.11 -9.90
N ALA A 462 -10.10 -9.65 -10.26
CA ALA A 462 -10.49 -9.39 -11.64
C ALA A 462 -10.99 -7.95 -11.76
N GLY A 463 -10.62 -7.27 -12.83
CA GLY A 463 -11.07 -5.90 -13.03
C GLY A 463 -11.07 -5.50 -14.49
N THR A 464 -11.70 -4.38 -14.74
CA THR A 464 -11.74 -3.71 -16.03
C THR A 464 -11.75 -2.21 -15.83
N ARG A 465 -11.13 -1.48 -16.75
CA ARG A 465 -11.20 -0.04 -16.83
C ARG A 465 -11.54 0.36 -18.25
N ILE A 466 -12.59 1.16 -18.42
CA ILE A 466 -13.18 1.50 -19.69
C ILE A 466 -13.15 3.01 -19.87
N ASN A 467 -12.60 3.45 -21.00
CA ASN A 467 -12.60 4.84 -21.39
C ASN A 467 -14.00 5.30 -21.84
N VAL A 468 -14.39 6.50 -21.44
CA VAL A 468 -15.61 7.17 -21.88
C VAL A 468 -15.26 8.13 -23.04
N PRO A 469 -15.50 7.76 -24.30
CA PRO A 469 -14.91 8.45 -25.45
C PRO A 469 -15.47 9.85 -25.71
N PHE A 470 -16.64 10.17 -25.17
CA PHE A 470 -17.32 11.46 -25.38
C PHE A 470 -17.04 12.50 -24.28
N LEU A 471 -16.16 12.16 -23.32
CA LEU A 471 -15.71 13.05 -22.25
C LEU A 471 -14.18 13.08 -22.17
N PRO A 472 -13.57 14.27 -21.93
CA PRO A 472 -12.14 14.37 -21.72
C PRO A 472 -11.71 13.52 -20.53
N PHE A 473 -10.61 12.78 -20.66
CA PHE A 473 -10.00 11.96 -19.60
C PHE A 473 -11.00 11.42 -18.56
N THR A 474 -11.96 10.64 -19.05
CA THR A 474 -12.97 10.03 -18.19
C THR A 474 -12.93 8.52 -18.35
N SER A 475 -12.91 7.80 -17.23
CA SER A 475 -12.91 6.35 -17.20
C SER A 475 -13.83 5.78 -16.13
N VAL A 476 -14.27 4.55 -16.36
CA VAL A 476 -15.05 3.74 -15.42
C VAL A 476 -14.26 2.50 -15.08
N SER A 477 -13.95 2.32 -13.81
CA SER A 477 -13.27 1.14 -13.28
C SER A 477 -14.26 0.24 -12.56
N PHE A 478 -14.14 -1.05 -12.78
CA PHE A 478 -14.79 -2.10 -12.00
C PHE A 478 -13.72 -3.08 -11.52
N ARG A 479 -13.79 -3.49 -10.26
CA ARG A 479 -12.87 -4.46 -9.69
C ARG A 479 -13.58 -5.34 -8.67
N TYR A 480 -13.33 -6.64 -8.74
CA TYR A 480 -13.66 -7.61 -7.72
C TYR A 480 -12.35 -8.18 -7.16
N THR A 481 -12.21 -8.15 -5.85
CA THR A 481 -11.05 -8.71 -5.13
C THR A 481 -11.53 -9.65 -4.06
N LYS A 482 -10.89 -10.81 -3.92
CA LYS A 482 -11.10 -11.77 -2.84
C LYS A 482 -9.78 -12.10 -2.19
N ILE A 483 -9.76 -12.00 -0.86
CA ILE A 483 -8.66 -12.45 0.00
C ILE A 483 -9.19 -13.62 0.81
N GLU A 484 -8.63 -14.79 0.63
CA GLU A 484 -9.05 -15.99 1.34
C GLU A 484 -8.63 -15.95 2.82
N PRO A 485 -9.29 -16.72 3.70
CA PRO A 485 -8.87 -16.84 5.10
C PRO A 485 -7.40 -17.23 5.22
N TYR A 486 -6.72 -16.62 6.19
CA TYR A 486 -5.29 -16.80 6.46
C TYR A 486 -4.32 -16.33 5.36
N CYS A 487 -4.77 -15.84 4.22
CA CYS A 487 -3.89 -15.26 3.22
C CYS A 487 -3.15 -14.05 3.79
N TYR A 488 -1.89 -13.88 3.46
CA TYR A 488 -0.97 -12.88 4.04
C TYR A 488 -0.54 -13.15 5.48
N THR A 489 -0.92 -14.28 6.06
CA THR A 489 -0.50 -14.68 7.40
C THR A 489 0.56 -15.78 7.31
N HIS A 490 1.32 -15.93 8.37
CA HIS A 490 2.24 -17.05 8.50
C HIS A 490 2.29 -17.50 9.95
N GLN A 491 2.44 -18.79 10.17
CA GLN A 491 2.61 -19.30 11.52
C GLN A 491 3.94 -18.82 12.10
N SER A 492 3.91 -18.37 13.34
CA SER A 492 5.14 -18.10 14.07
C SER A 492 5.80 -19.43 14.43
N THR A 493 7.05 -19.59 14.07
CA THR A 493 7.84 -20.79 14.37
C THR A 493 9.08 -20.44 15.17
N PRO A 494 9.54 -21.31 16.08
CA PRO A 494 10.78 -21.10 16.79
C PRO A 494 11.94 -21.13 15.79
N ARG A 495 12.85 -20.18 15.90
CA ARG A 495 13.98 -20.01 14.98
C ARG A 495 15.29 -20.54 15.57
N GLN A 496 15.24 -21.67 16.22
CA GLN A 496 16.45 -22.33 16.73
C GLN A 496 17.35 -22.80 15.57
N PRO A 497 18.67 -22.73 15.69
CA PRO A 497 19.44 -22.31 16.87
C PRO A 497 19.67 -20.80 16.99
N TRP A 498 19.09 -19.98 16.13
CA TRP A 498 19.38 -18.54 16.08
C TRP A 498 18.60 -17.72 17.12
N TYR A 499 17.36 -18.20 17.45
CA TYR A 499 16.46 -17.48 18.34
C TYR A 499 15.71 -18.46 19.24
N ASP A 500 15.58 -18.12 20.52
CA ASP A 500 14.83 -18.91 21.50
C ASP A 500 13.35 -18.50 21.57
N TYR A 501 12.79 -17.92 20.51
CA TYR A 501 11.45 -17.36 20.49
C TYR A 501 10.81 -17.41 19.11
N TYR A 502 9.50 -17.24 19.09
CA TYR A 502 8.70 -17.22 17.90
C TYR A 502 8.75 -15.84 17.22
N ILE A 503 8.93 -15.81 15.90
CA ILE A 503 8.94 -14.60 15.10
C ILE A 503 7.76 -14.67 14.15
N SER A 504 6.88 -13.65 14.19
CA SER A 504 5.81 -13.50 13.21
C SER A 504 6.38 -13.09 11.86
N GLU A 505 6.02 -13.82 10.81
CA GLU A 505 6.37 -13.52 9.42
C GLU A 505 5.13 -13.17 8.61
N SER A 506 4.11 -12.62 9.25
CA SER A 506 2.95 -12.08 8.54
C SER A 506 3.38 -11.04 7.50
N TYR A 507 2.67 -11.00 6.39
CA TYR A 507 3.00 -10.16 5.23
C TYR A 507 2.69 -8.68 5.50
N THR A 508 3.41 -8.09 6.44
CA THR A 508 3.16 -6.75 6.96
C THR A 508 4.40 -5.87 7.05
N ASN A 509 4.19 -4.57 6.93
CA ASN A 509 5.15 -3.53 7.28
C ASN A 509 4.48 -2.50 8.19
N ASN A 510 5.07 -2.23 9.34
CA ASN A 510 4.55 -1.29 10.34
C ASN A 510 3.06 -1.55 10.68
N GLY A 511 2.70 -2.81 10.85
CA GLY A 511 1.33 -3.23 11.19
C GLY A 511 0.31 -3.19 10.06
N LYS A 512 0.73 -2.89 8.82
CA LYS A 512 -0.15 -2.87 7.65
C LYS A 512 0.22 -3.94 6.65
N SER A 513 -0.77 -4.50 5.96
CA SER A 513 -0.53 -5.44 4.87
C SER A 513 0.40 -4.83 3.82
N LEU A 514 1.41 -5.59 3.38
CA LEU A 514 2.21 -5.29 2.20
C LEU A 514 1.41 -5.53 0.92
N GLY A 515 0.53 -6.52 0.95
CA GLY A 515 -0.36 -6.85 -0.15
C GLY A 515 -1.58 -5.93 -0.24
N TYR A 516 -2.70 -6.48 -0.66
CA TYR A 516 -3.93 -5.70 -0.77
C TYR A 516 -4.38 -5.19 0.60
N TYR A 517 -5.10 -4.06 0.61
CA TYR A 517 -5.45 -3.37 1.86
C TYR A 517 -6.54 -4.04 2.70
N LEU A 518 -7.25 -5.01 2.12
CA LEU A 518 -8.24 -5.78 2.85
C LEU A 518 -7.58 -6.80 3.77
N GLU A 519 -8.18 -6.99 4.93
CA GLU A 519 -7.82 -8.08 5.83
C GLU A 519 -8.14 -9.46 5.19
N PRO A 520 -7.49 -10.54 5.61
CA PRO A 520 -7.85 -11.88 5.20
C PRO A 520 -9.33 -12.20 5.42
N ASN A 521 -9.85 -13.19 4.68
CA ASN A 521 -11.27 -13.57 4.71
C ASN A 521 -12.22 -12.41 4.33
N SER A 522 -11.84 -11.66 3.31
CA SER A 522 -12.62 -10.54 2.78
C SER A 522 -12.85 -10.66 1.29
N ASP A 523 -13.89 -10.01 0.82
CA ASP A 523 -14.01 -9.66 -0.59
C ASP A 523 -14.51 -8.23 -0.80
N GLU A 524 -14.29 -7.72 -2.00
CA GLU A 524 -14.64 -6.36 -2.39
C GLU A 524 -15.26 -6.33 -3.78
N ILE A 525 -16.33 -5.56 -3.93
CA ILE A 525 -16.78 -5.02 -5.21
C ILE A 525 -16.49 -3.54 -5.20
N PHE A 526 -15.73 -3.07 -6.17
CA PHE A 526 -15.33 -1.68 -6.32
C PHE A 526 -15.72 -1.17 -7.70
N VAL A 527 -16.41 -0.03 -7.74
CA VAL A 527 -16.77 0.68 -8.97
C VAL A 527 -16.40 2.14 -8.79
N ARG A 528 -15.67 2.71 -9.75
CA ARG A 528 -15.31 4.12 -9.73
C ARG A 528 -15.45 4.73 -11.12
N VAL A 529 -16.11 5.86 -11.18
CA VAL A 529 -16.05 6.79 -12.31
C VAL A 529 -15.11 7.91 -11.92
N GLU A 530 -14.12 8.16 -12.74
CA GLU A 530 -13.18 9.26 -12.55
C GLU A 530 -13.10 10.10 -13.80
N SER A 531 -13.13 11.43 -13.66
CA SER A 531 -13.12 12.38 -14.75
C SER A 531 -12.21 13.57 -14.47
N LYS A 532 -11.43 13.95 -15.47
CA LYS A 532 -10.64 15.20 -15.49
C LYS A 532 -11.15 16.09 -16.64
N PRO A 533 -12.32 16.74 -16.46
CA PRO A 533 -12.96 17.55 -17.50
C PRO A 533 -12.20 18.84 -17.81
N LEU A 534 -11.30 19.24 -16.91
CA LEU A 534 -10.42 20.41 -17.04
C LEU A 534 -9.03 20.04 -16.54
N PRO A 535 -7.97 20.71 -16.99
CA PRO A 535 -6.60 20.47 -16.53
C PRO A 535 -6.43 20.56 -15.02
N THR A 536 -7.26 21.32 -14.36
CA THR A 536 -7.18 21.65 -12.92
C THR A 536 -8.27 21.02 -12.09
N ALA A 537 -9.21 20.30 -12.68
CA ALA A 537 -10.35 19.71 -11.97
C ALA A 537 -10.38 18.20 -12.11
N THR A 538 -10.60 17.53 -11.00
CA THR A 538 -10.84 16.07 -10.94
C THR A 538 -12.14 15.82 -10.20
N PHE A 539 -12.95 14.87 -10.70
CA PHE A 539 -14.18 14.40 -10.06
C PHE A 539 -14.15 12.89 -9.98
N GLY A 540 -14.63 12.36 -8.86
CA GLY A 540 -14.78 10.94 -8.63
C GLY A 540 -16.16 10.59 -8.07
N LEU A 541 -16.72 9.49 -8.56
CA LEU A 541 -17.88 8.82 -7.96
C LEU A 541 -17.49 7.37 -7.72
N GLN A 542 -17.65 6.90 -6.49
CA GLN A 542 -17.25 5.57 -6.08
C GLN A 542 -18.41 4.83 -5.40
N TYR A 543 -18.54 3.56 -5.73
CA TYR A 543 -19.28 2.58 -4.93
C TYR A 543 -18.34 1.47 -4.51
N GLN A 544 -18.42 1.08 -3.24
CA GLN A 544 -17.62 0.01 -2.68
C GLN A 544 -18.49 -0.84 -1.76
N LEU A 545 -18.42 -2.15 -1.93
CA LEU A 545 -18.95 -3.14 -1.01
C LEU A 545 -17.79 -3.99 -0.52
N ILE A 546 -17.55 -4.01 0.78
CA ILE A 546 -16.62 -4.91 1.44
C ILE A 546 -17.41 -5.87 2.30
N ARG A 547 -17.06 -7.18 2.22
CA ARG A 547 -17.52 -8.19 3.15
C ARG A 547 -16.32 -8.81 3.83
N HIS A 548 -16.34 -8.86 5.14
CA HIS A 548 -15.21 -9.31 5.95
C HIS A 548 -15.67 -10.23 7.08
N GLY A 549 -15.02 -11.36 7.28
CA GLY A 549 -15.24 -12.21 8.44
C GLY A 549 -14.87 -11.47 9.72
N ALA A 550 -15.76 -11.47 10.72
CA ALA A 550 -15.47 -10.80 11.98
C ALA A 550 -14.22 -11.42 12.62
N ASP A 551 -13.29 -10.58 13.03
CA ASP A 551 -12.05 -10.95 13.71
C ASP A 551 -12.14 -10.80 15.24
N TYR A 552 -13.32 -10.43 15.74
CA TYR A 552 -13.60 -10.20 17.16
C TYR A 552 -14.98 -10.77 17.55
N GLY A 553 -15.18 -10.87 18.86
CA GLY A 553 -16.47 -11.24 19.44
C GLY A 553 -16.78 -12.73 19.39
N SER A 554 -18.01 -13.05 19.80
CA SER A 554 -18.49 -14.44 19.94
C SER A 554 -18.68 -15.16 18.61
N GLY A 555 -18.85 -14.42 17.52
CA GLY A 555 -19.02 -14.93 16.18
C GLY A 555 -17.77 -14.78 15.29
N ALA A 556 -16.60 -14.57 15.90
CA ALA A 556 -15.35 -14.42 15.15
C ALA A 556 -15.06 -15.59 14.22
N VAL A 557 -14.61 -15.29 13.01
CA VAL A 557 -14.27 -16.27 11.98
C VAL A 557 -12.76 -16.46 11.94
N PRO A 558 -12.24 -17.68 12.14
CA PRO A 558 -10.81 -17.93 12.09
C PRO A 558 -10.18 -17.49 10.76
N GLY A 559 -8.98 -16.90 10.84
CA GLY A 559 -8.26 -16.45 9.64
C GLY A 559 -8.76 -15.15 9.04
N SER A 560 -9.52 -14.36 9.81
CA SER A 560 -10.05 -13.06 9.37
C SER A 560 -9.14 -11.89 9.68
N SER A 561 -8.03 -12.08 10.39
CA SER A 561 -7.04 -11.05 10.67
C SER A 561 -5.70 -11.42 10.07
N ILE A 562 -4.96 -10.44 9.60
CA ILE A 562 -3.56 -10.61 9.12
C ILE A 562 -2.63 -11.17 10.21
N TRP A 563 -3.07 -11.13 11.44
CA TRP A 563 -2.39 -11.65 12.61
C TRP A 563 -2.92 -13.03 13.06
N SER A 564 -3.87 -13.58 12.33
CA SER A 564 -4.33 -14.94 12.59
C SER A 564 -3.22 -15.93 12.29
N GLU A 565 -3.00 -16.86 13.20
CA GLU A 565 -2.05 -17.95 13.01
C GLU A 565 -2.80 -19.23 12.63
N LEU A 566 -2.26 -19.97 11.68
CA LEU A 566 -2.77 -21.29 11.36
C LEU A 566 -2.59 -22.20 12.58
N PRO A 567 -3.60 -23.00 12.95
CA PRO A 567 -3.45 -23.95 14.05
C PRO A 567 -2.29 -24.91 13.80
N VAL A 568 -1.47 -25.10 14.80
CA VAL A 568 -0.45 -26.15 14.86
C VAL A 568 -0.98 -27.23 15.79
N PRO A 569 -0.96 -28.51 15.45
CA PRO A 569 -0.17 -29.21 14.44
C PRO A 569 -0.81 -29.27 13.05
N SER A 570 0.01 -29.60 12.05
CA SER A 570 -0.39 -29.69 10.63
C SER A 570 -1.59 -30.59 10.33
N GLU A 571 -1.86 -31.54 11.21
CA GLU A 571 -3.02 -32.45 11.13
C GLU A 571 -4.34 -31.68 11.29
N LEU A 572 -4.40 -30.70 12.18
CA LEU A 572 -5.55 -29.82 12.34
C LEU A 572 -5.75 -28.91 11.14
N ARG A 573 -4.66 -28.41 10.54
CA ARG A 573 -4.73 -27.54 9.34
C ARG A 573 -5.46 -28.20 8.17
N ASN A 574 -5.34 -29.52 8.02
CA ASN A 574 -6.00 -30.25 6.93
C ASN A 574 -7.45 -30.61 7.25
N SER A 575 -7.89 -30.48 8.50
CA SER A 575 -9.24 -30.81 8.94
C SER A 575 -10.23 -29.64 8.86
N PHE A 576 -9.72 -28.39 8.74
CA PHE A 576 -10.57 -27.22 8.63
C PHE A 576 -11.00 -26.98 7.18
N TYR A 577 -12.28 -26.65 7.04
CA TYR A 577 -12.85 -26.16 5.79
C TYR A 577 -13.28 -24.71 5.96
N LYS A 578 -13.18 -23.94 4.90
CA LYS A 578 -13.60 -22.54 4.85
C LYS A 578 -14.83 -22.39 3.96
N TYR A 579 -15.85 -21.74 4.47
CA TYR A 579 -17.08 -21.44 3.72
C TYR A 579 -17.43 -19.97 3.91
N PHE A 580 -16.95 -19.14 3.00
CA PHE A 580 -17.18 -17.72 3.02
C PHE A 580 -18.68 -17.40 3.13
N LEU A 581 -19.06 -16.53 4.06
CA LEU A 581 -20.43 -16.14 4.42
C LEU A 581 -21.28 -17.23 5.08
N HIS A 582 -20.72 -18.41 5.40
CA HIS A 582 -21.47 -19.52 5.99
C HIS A 582 -20.84 -20.12 7.24
N ASP A 583 -19.76 -19.53 7.76
CA ASP A 583 -18.95 -20.10 8.84
C ASP A 583 -18.73 -19.14 10.02
N GLY A 584 -19.67 -18.28 10.31
CA GLY A 584 -19.63 -17.36 11.44
C GLY A 584 -20.28 -16.01 11.13
N THR A 585 -19.69 -14.95 11.67
CA THR A 585 -20.20 -13.58 11.53
C THR A 585 -19.40 -12.84 10.47
N TYR A 586 -20.08 -12.14 9.58
CA TYR A 586 -19.50 -11.31 8.52
C TYR A 586 -20.05 -9.90 8.55
N GLU A 587 -19.15 -8.93 8.44
CA GLU A 587 -19.49 -7.52 8.28
C GLU A 587 -19.66 -7.18 6.81
N TRP A 588 -20.68 -6.38 6.50
CA TRP A 588 -20.99 -5.87 5.17
C TRP A 588 -20.96 -4.36 5.20
N THR A 589 -19.97 -3.77 4.56
CA THR A 589 -19.81 -2.31 4.49
C THR A 589 -20.07 -1.83 3.08
N HIS A 590 -21.17 -1.13 2.89
CA HIS A 590 -21.51 -0.43 1.65
C HIS A 590 -21.12 1.04 1.77
N THR A 591 -20.46 1.52 0.74
CA THR A 591 -19.99 2.90 0.66
C THR A 591 -20.32 3.50 -0.69
N ILE A 592 -20.97 4.67 -0.71
CA ILE A 592 -21.12 5.50 -1.90
C ILE A 592 -20.43 6.83 -1.59
N ALA A 593 -19.53 7.28 -2.43
CA ALA A 593 -18.77 8.51 -2.21
C ALA A 593 -18.63 9.35 -3.47
N LEU A 594 -18.70 10.66 -3.29
CA LEU A 594 -18.35 11.67 -4.28
C LEU A 594 -17.10 12.41 -3.79
N ASP A 595 -16.16 12.64 -4.68
CA ASP A 595 -14.97 13.45 -4.42
C ASP A 595 -14.68 14.41 -5.57
N ALA A 596 -14.08 15.53 -5.24
CA ALA A 596 -13.64 16.51 -6.22
C ALA A 596 -12.38 17.20 -5.75
N SER A 597 -11.56 17.60 -6.70
CA SER A 597 -10.45 18.52 -6.46
C SER A 597 -10.40 19.60 -7.54
N TYR A 598 -9.93 20.80 -7.15
CA TYR A 598 -9.76 21.92 -8.06
C TYR A 598 -8.51 22.72 -7.71
N ILE A 599 -7.68 23.01 -8.71
CA ILE A 599 -6.48 23.83 -8.58
C ILE A 599 -6.75 25.23 -9.08
N ILE A 600 -6.61 26.24 -8.21
CA ILE A 600 -6.82 27.64 -8.51
C ILE A 600 -5.55 28.22 -9.14
N LYS A 601 -5.50 28.30 -10.47
CA LYS A 601 -4.36 28.85 -11.22
C LYS A 601 -4.20 30.37 -11.10
N GLN A 602 -5.28 31.10 -10.83
CA GLN A 602 -5.30 32.56 -10.83
C GLN A 602 -4.73 33.18 -9.55
N SER A 603 -4.50 32.39 -8.54
CA SER A 603 -3.85 32.82 -7.31
C SER A 603 -2.34 32.94 -7.52
N LYS A 604 -1.70 33.95 -6.91
CA LYS A 604 -0.24 34.06 -6.86
C LYS A 604 0.40 32.85 -6.17
N ILE A 605 -0.36 32.15 -5.35
CA ILE A 605 -0.02 30.93 -4.65
C ILE A 605 -0.93 29.83 -5.22
N PRO A 606 -0.42 28.78 -5.86
CA PRO A 606 -1.25 27.67 -6.31
C PRO A 606 -1.88 27.01 -5.10
N LEU A 607 -3.19 27.00 -5.12
CA LEU A 607 -4.02 26.44 -4.08
C LEU A 607 -4.86 25.32 -4.70
N GLN A 608 -4.69 24.09 -4.21
CA GLN A 608 -5.63 23.00 -4.50
C GLN A 608 -6.64 22.90 -3.36
N ILE A 609 -7.90 22.95 -3.72
CA ILE A 609 -9.02 22.63 -2.84
C ILE A 609 -9.49 21.23 -3.21
N PHE A 610 -9.69 20.37 -2.22
CA PHE A 610 -10.23 19.04 -2.45
C PHE A 610 -11.20 18.66 -1.34
N GLY A 611 -12.13 17.79 -1.65
CA GLY A 611 -13.08 17.32 -0.66
C GLY A 611 -13.99 16.24 -1.21
N GLY A 612 -14.74 15.65 -0.31
CA GLY A 612 -15.71 14.63 -0.66
C GLY A 612 -16.74 14.39 0.42
N ILE A 613 -17.78 13.71 0.02
CA ILE A 613 -18.86 13.24 0.88
C ILE A 613 -19.20 11.82 0.51
N GLY A 614 -19.45 10.99 1.52
CA GLY A 614 -19.88 9.62 1.32
C GLY A 614 -20.94 9.22 2.30
N TYR A 615 -21.71 8.20 1.93
CA TYR A 615 -22.65 7.52 2.79
C TYR A 615 -22.15 6.10 3.04
N VAL A 616 -22.11 5.70 4.30
CA VAL A 616 -21.73 4.35 4.76
C VAL A 616 -22.96 3.66 5.31
N TYR A 617 -23.14 2.40 4.92
CA TYR A 617 -24.09 1.49 5.52
C TYR A 617 -23.39 0.20 5.88
N ASP A 618 -23.35 -0.10 7.18
CA ASP A 618 -22.59 -1.21 7.73
C ASP A 618 -23.53 -2.09 8.56
N PHE A 619 -23.51 -3.39 8.32
CA PHE A 619 -24.33 -4.36 9.05
C PHE A 619 -23.62 -5.72 9.08
N PHE A 620 -24.06 -6.57 9.98
CA PHE A 620 -23.52 -7.90 10.17
C PHE A 620 -24.52 -8.98 9.77
N THR A 621 -23.99 -10.09 9.27
CA THR A 621 -24.72 -11.33 9.05
C THR A 621 -24.06 -12.45 9.83
N GLN A 622 -24.83 -13.42 10.28
CA GLN A 622 -24.35 -14.58 11.02
C GLN A 622 -24.93 -15.87 10.46
N SER A 623 -24.14 -16.92 10.44
CA SER A 623 -24.57 -18.29 10.22
C SER A 623 -24.72 -19.01 11.55
N GLU A 624 -25.83 -19.71 11.76
CA GLU A 624 -26.09 -20.47 12.99
C GLU A 624 -25.42 -21.85 13.02
N LYS A 625 -24.93 -22.32 11.89
CA LYS A 625 -24.35 -23.65 11.76
C LYS A 625 -22.85 -23.59 11.52
N GLY A 626 -22.13 -24.57 12.08
CA GLY A 626 -20.68 -24.64 11.96
C GLY A 626 -20.18 -24.80 10.51
N ALA A 627 -18.91 -24.54 10.32
CA ALA A 627 -18.18 -24.35 9.06
C ALA A 627 -18.44 -25.41 7.97
N ASN A 628 -18.83 -26.62 8.31
CA ASN A 628 -19.04 -27.71 7.37
C ASN A 628 -20.49 -27.82 6.81
N GLN A 629 -21.36 -26.89 7.17
CA GLN A 629 -22.76 -26.96 6.77
C GLN A 629 -23.15 -25.69 6.05
N LYS A 630 -23.61 -25.81 4.80
CA LYS A 630 -24.23 -24.71 4.04
C LYS A 630 -25.48 -24.23 4.78
N SER A 631 -25.32 -23.29 5.67
CA SER A 631 -26.40 -22.65 6.40
C SER A 631 -26.70 -21.29 5.78
N PRO A 632 -27.95 -20.93 5.64
CA PRO A 632 -28.30 -19.56 5.28
C PRO A 632 -27.78 -18.61 6.36
N TYR A 633 -27.15 -17.53 5.94
CA TYR A 633 -26.82 -16.41 6.82
C TYR A 633 -28.04 -15.48 6.96
N HIS A 634 -28.17 -14.85 8.11
CA HIS A 634 -29.22 -13.87 8.38
C HIS A 634 -28.60 -12.59 8.97
N LYS A 635 -29.26 -11.47 8.72
CA LYS A 635 -28.82 -10.19 9.29
C LYS A 635 -29.02 -10.20 10.80
N ILE A 636 -28.00 -9.74 11.52
CA ILE A 636 -28.04 -9.55 12.97
C ILE A 636 -27.84 -8.07 13.33
N ASN A 637 -28.30 -7.70 14.51
CA ASN A 637 -28.07 -6.39 15.11
C ASN A 637 -28.00 -6.57 16.62
N THR A 638 -26.81 -6.63 17.15
CA THR A 638 -26.52 -6.86 18.57
C THR A 638 -25.62 -5.74 19.09
N VAL A 639 -25.41 -5.70 20.41
CA VAL A 639 -24.45 -4.75 21.02
C VAL A 639 -23.03 -5.01 20.49
N GLU A 640 -22.68 -6.28 20.29
CA GLU A 640 -21.37 -6.69 19.77
C GLU A 640 -21.21 -6.41 18.26
N TYR A 641 -22.31 -6.56 17.50
CA TYR A 641 -22.34 -6.42 16.04
C TYR A 641 -23.46 -5.46 15.62
N PRO A 642 -23.31 -4.15 15.87
CA PRO A 642 -24.38 -3.18 15.61
C PRO A 642 -24.50 -2.87 14.12
N THR A 643 -25.73 -2.68 13.66
CA THR A 643 -25.96 -2.02 12.37
C THR A 643 -25.77 -0.52 12.55
N LYS A 644 -25.02 0.10 11.66
CA LYS A 644 -24.76 1.55 11.68
C LYS A 644 -24.83 2.12 10.26
N HIS A 645 -25.24 3.35 10.16
CA HIS A 645 -25.17 4.11 8.91
C HIS A 645 -24.90 5.59 9.19
N GLY A 646 -24.32 6.25 8.21
CA GLY A 646 -23.96 7.66 8.41
C GLY A 646 -23.35 8.29 7.18
N CYS A 647 -23.12 9.59 7.30
CA CYS A 647 -22.41 10.37 6.30
C CYS A 647 -21.00 10.67 6.80
N VAL A 648 -20.02 10.52 5.93
CA VAL A 648 -18.65 10.96 6.16
C VAL A 648 -18.30 12.02 5.15
N MET A 649 -17.72 13.11 5.60
CA MET A 649 -17.26 14.18 4.75
C MET A 649 -15.82 14.56 5.08
N TYR A 650 -15.11 15.04 4.10
CA TYR A 650 -13.79 15.60 4.27
C TYR A 650 -13.59 16.82 3.40
N PHE A 651 -12.69 17.68 3.83
CA PHE A 651 -12.27 18.85 3.11
C PHE A 651 -10.77 19.08 3.33
N GLY A 652 -10.07 19.46 2.31
CA GLY A 652 -8.64 19.77 2.41
C GLY A 652 -8.20 20.91 1.50
N LEU A 653 -7.08 21.47 1.88
CA LEU A 653 -6.36 22.49 1.16
C LEU A 653 -4.91 22.06 1.03
N LYS A 654 -4.36 22.19 -0.18
CA LYS A 654 -2.92 22.07 -0.41
C LYS A 654 -2.41 23.40 -0.93
N LEU A 655 -1.48 24.00 -0.21
CA LEU A 655 -0.74 25.17 -0.65
C LEU A 655 0.51 24.69 -1.39
N PHE A 656 0.82 25.33 -2.49
CA PHE A 656 1.96 24.96 -3.36
C PHE A 656 1.88 23.51 -3.84
N ALA A 657 0.73 23.11 -4.34
CA ALA A 657 0.35 21.74 -4.67
C ALA A 657 0.90 21.22 -6.01
N PHE A 658 2.20 21.39 -6.26
CA PHE A 658 2.81 20.89 -7.50
C PHE A 658 3.98 19.96 -7.23
#